data_a6ebeec27e871edf878e4a656b65b7a1
#
_entry.id   a6ebeec27e871edf878e4a656b65b7a1
#
_cell.length_a   1.000
_cell.length_b   1.000
_cell.length_c   1.000
_cell.angle_alpha   90.00
_cell.angle_beta   90.00
_cell.angle_gamma   90.00
#
_symmetry.space_group_name_H-M   'P 1'
#
loop_
_entity.id
_entity.type
_entity.pdbx_description
1 polymer ?
#
loop_
_entity_poly.entity_id
_entity_poly.type
_entity_poly.pdbx_seq_one_letter_code
_entity_poly.pdbx_strand_id
1 'polypeptide(L)'
;MKKIFLYLLACSSFSSFAQQTNAQLYEDLQSIQVLGTVLHVAAHPDDESTHMLTWFAQEQHWEANYFSCTRGDGGQNLIGDEQGVPLGLLRTQELLAARKIDGAHQYFSQALDFGFSKSTDEALSTWNHELILSNLVWVIRKLQPDIIFTRFPPDARAGHGHHSASAALAIEAYTAAADPKRFPEQLSRGVQTWQAKRLLWNTFRFPGSANNTINENQFKIQIGNYLPALGVSTGELAALSRSQHKCQGFGFAADRGLSTEYFETLAGEAPKQQLWDGVSTSWSRITGSESVEAQLKDIIQSYQWEKPYASVKAMIALKKSIEALPKSTYQQKKLVQVNNWILKAAALYVSGTTQQSTIATGDTMNFKTEIILRSPLTLENVQVKVLQKDTTFAGKINSSRKLIWSSKIPVNQAYTQPYWLQKARNSGNFVVEDPMKIGQADVDPAVTVQLSFQLEGETFRLEKSIQQMFVDPVKGEIYQPIAITPKSVFSLSSNVLLLPIGSKANKSTLVNITAMSTISPGSVQIKNELGETLANISLEKGLKKGEKRSFDISFQESSLKGTGKIHHQLSLAYSTEKGNWIDSLELHTIEYAHIPTQRYFTGVGLDIIHSPILSKGKRIGYIRGAGDKVPEALSQMGYQVDFLKESDLKFESLKKYDAVVTGVRAYNTEDYLGNAHPELMKYIENGGNYVVQYNTASFLGPMKSQMAPYPFQVGRSRITRENAQPEFLLANHAVFNQPNKISVDDFQGWVQERSIYLGESNDPHVEFPLGFTDPGEKLEKGNIAIAKYGKGRFIYTGLVFFRELPAGIPGAYRLFANLISNPNSK
;
A
#
# COMPACT_ATOMS: atom_id res chain seq x y z
N MET A 1 29.24 -25.63 -29.32
CA MET A 1 27.78 -25.70 -29.19
C MET A 1 27.31 -24.41 -28.52
N LYS A 2 26.70 -23.52 -29.28
CA LYS A 2 26.27 -22.17 -28.81
C LYS A 2 24.95 -22.35 -28.05
N LYS A 3 24.93 -22.00 -26.77
CA LYS A 3 23.69 -21.91 -25.98
C LYS A 3 23.01 -20.57 -26.32
N ILE A 4 21.90 -20.66 -27.01
CA ILE A 4 20.99 -19.54 -27.27
C ILE A 4 20.25 -19.28 -25.96
N PHE A 5 20.53 -18.14 -25.33
CA PHE A 5 19.73 -17.61 -24.25
C PHE A 5 18.51 -16.92 -24.86
N LEU A 6 17.34 -17.52 -24.68
CA LEU A 6 16.07 -16.90 -25.00
C LEU A 6 15.73 -15.90 -23.88
N TYR A 7 15.96 -14.61 -24.11
CA TYR A 7 15.38 -13.56 -23.27
C TYR A 7 13.92 -13.44 -23.64
N LEU A 8 13.03 -13.92 -22.76
CA LEU A 8 11.62 -13.54 -22.79
C LEU A 8 11.52 -12.05 -22.44
N LEU A 9 11.34 -11.21 -23.45
CA LEU A 9 10.90 -9.83 -23.27
C LEU A 9 9.47 -9.87 -22.72
N ALA A 10 9.34 -9.67 -21.42
CA ALA A 10 8.08 -9.25 -20.82
C ALA A 10 7.84 -7.79 -21.27
N CYS A 11 7.08 -7.61 -22.32
CA CYS A 11 6.52 -6.31 -22.70
C CYS A 11 5.52 -5.91 -21.61
N SER A 12 5.99 -5.28 -20.54
CA SER A 12 5.15 -4.46 -19.69
C SER A 12 4.88 -3.16 -20.42
N SER A 13 3.75 -3.10 -21.14
CA SER A 13 3.23 -1.88 -21.73
C SER A 13 2.90 -0.89 -20.61
N PHE A 14 3.88 -0.05 -20.26
CA PHE A 14 3.57 1.21 -19.59
C PHE A 14 2.76 2.04 -20.58
N SER A 15 1.49 2.26 -20.27
CA SER A 15 0.66 3.23 -20.97
C SER A 15 1.22 4.61 -20.65
N SER A 16 2.27 5.02 -21.41
CA SER A 16 2.50 6.43 -21.67
C SER A 16 1.14 7.01 -22.05
N PHE A 17 0.82 8.20 -21.57
CA PHE A 17 -0.43 8.95 -21.78
C PHE A 17 -0.93 8.90 -23.25
N ALA A 18 -1.25 7.71 -23.72
CA ALA A 18 -1.98 7.53 -24.96
C ALA A 18 -3.36 8.15 -24.73
N GLN A 19 -3.79 9.00 -25.64
CA GLN A 19 -5.18 9.37 -25.71
C GLN A 19 -5.97 8.07 -25.76
N GLN A 20 -7.11 8.06 -25.07
CA GLN A 20 -8.03 6.93 -25.08
C GLN A 20 -8.38 6.55 -26.52
N THR A 21 -8.46 5.26 -26.80
CA THR A 21 -8.90 4.77 -28.11
C THR A 21 -10.32 5.23 -28.41
N ASN A 22 -10.70 5.30 -29.69
CA ASN A 22 -12.09 5.60 -30.04
C ASN A 22 -13.07 4.54 -29.56
N ALA A 23 -12.64 3.30 -29.39
CA ALA A 23 -13.42 2.25 -28.77
C ALA A 23 -13.76 2.58 -27.30
N GLN A 24 -12.76 2.95 -26.52
CA GLN A 24 -12.95 3.39 -25.14
C GLN A 24 -13.79 4.66 -25.04
N LEU A 25 -13.62 5.59 -25.99
CA LEU A 25 -14.40 6.82 -26.07
C LEU A 25 -15.87 6.53 -26.37
N TYR A 26 -16.16 5.51 -27.20
CA TYR A 26 -17.51 5.04 -27.47
C TYR A 26 -18.13 4.39 -26.23
N GLU A 27 -17.41 3.55 -25.50
CA GLU A 27 -17.87 2.96 -24.23
C GLU A 27 -18.14 4.06 -23.17
N ASP A 28 -17.29 5.09 -23.08
CA ASP A 28 -17.55 6.26 -22.24
C ASP A 28 -18.86 6.97 -22.66
N LEU A 29 -19.16 7.07 -23.96
CA LEU A 29 -20.41 7.65 -24.46
C LEU A 29 -21.61 6.81 -24.03
N GLN A 30 -21.53 5.48 -24.15
CA GLN A 30 -22.58 4.57 -23.68
C GLN A 30 -22.81 4.74 -22.16
N SER A 31 -21.76 4.91 -21.37
CA SER A 31 -21.85 5.07 -19.91
C SER A 31 -22.62 6.33 -19.48
N ILE A 32 -22.71 7.35 -20.33
CA ILE A 32 -23.50 8.57 -20.04
C ILE A 32 -25.00 8.26 -19.94
N GLN A 33 -25.49 7.22 -20.62
CA GLN A 33 -26.90 6.81 -20.57
C GLN A 33 -27.30 6.20 -19.23
N VAL A 34 -26.33 5.64 -18.48
CA VAL A 34 -26.60 4.82 -17.30
C VAL A 34 -26.35 5.62 -16.03
N LEU A 35 -27.38 5.73 -15.19
CA LEU A 35 -27.35 6.47 -13.92
C LEU A 35 -27.20 5.54 -12.68
N GLY A 36 -26.85 4.27 -12.88
CA GLY A 36 -26.64 3.31 -11.79
C GLY A 36 -25.30 3.52 -11.10
N THR A 37 -25.30 3.41 -9.77
CA THR A 37 -24.09 3.48 -8.94
C THR A 37 -24.03 2.26 -8.02
N VAL A 38 -22.88 1.60 -7.96
CA VAL A 38 -22.65 0.45 -7.06
C VAL A 38 -21.43 0.71 -6.17
N LEU A 39 -21.51 0.23 -4.93
CA LEU A 39 -20.41 0.28 -3.96
C LEU A 39 -20.06 -1.13 -3.48
N HIS A 40 -18.86 -1.56 -3.77
CA HIS A 40 -18.28 -2.77 -3.21
C HIS A 40 -17.50 -2.43 -1.94
N VAL A 41 -17.71 -3.19 -0.85
CA VAL A 41 -17.05 -2.98 0.45
C VAL A 41 -16.27 -4.23 0.84
N ALA A 42 -14.98 -4.07 1.14
CA ALA A 42 -14.14 -5.12 1.73
C ALA A 42 -13.02 -4.53 2.61
N ALA A 43 -12.14 -5.36 3.14
CA ALA A 43 -11.19 -4.97 4.16
C ALA A 43 -9.86 -4.43 3.62
N HIS A 44 -9.31 -5.06 2.56
CA HIS A 44 -7.95 -4.78 2.08
C HIS A 44 -7.88 -4.51 0.56
N PRO A 45 -6.81 -3.87 0.08
CA PRO A 45 -6.44 -3.95 -1.34
C PRO A 45 -6.18 -5.42 -1.71
N ASP A 46 -6.86 -5.94 -2.72
CA ASP A 46 -6.90 -7.33 -3.20
C ASP A 46 -8.12 -8.17 -2.76
N ASP A 47 -8.95 -7.67 -1.87
CA ASP A 47 -10.20 -8.35 -1.50
C ASP A 47 -11.33 -8.13 -2.52
N GLU A 48 -11.18 -7.15 -3.40
CA GLU A 48 -12.23 -6.81 -4.35
C GLU A 48 -12.55 -7.95 -5.33
N SER A 49 -13.83 -8.10 -5.64
CA SER A 49 -14.27 -8.90 -6.78
C SER A 49 -14.00 -8.12 -8.07
N THR A 50 -12.80 -8.33 -8.66
CA THR A 50 -12.45 -7.69 -9.94
C THR A 50 -13.41 -8.07 -11.05
N HIS A 51 -13.98 -9.28 -11.03
CA HIS A 51 -15.03 -9.73 -11.95
C HIS A 51 -16.27 -8.83 -11.86
N MET A 52 -16.78 -8.61 -10.65
CA MET A 52 -17.98 -7.78 -10.44
C MET A 52 -17.74 -6.30 -10.75
N LEU A 53 -16.58 -5.76 -10.34
CA LEU A 53 -16.24 -4.37 -10.65
C LEU A 53 -16.14 -4.15 -12.16
N THR A 54 -15.42 -5.04 -12.85
CA THR A 54 -15.29 -4.99 -14.32
C THR A 54 -16.66 -5.14 -15.01
N TRP A 55 -17.49 -6.08 -14.56
CA TRP A 55 -18.81 -6.28 -15.11
C TRP A 55 -19.70 -5.04 -14.98
N PHE A 56 -19.76 -4.45 -13.77
CA PHE A 56 -20.54 -3.22 -13.58
C PHE A 56 -20.00 -2.05 -14.41
N ALA A 57 -18.66 -1.82 -14.40
CA ALA A 57 -18.08 -0.66 -15.04
C ALA A 57 -18.05 -0.77 -16.57
N GLN A 58 -17.58 -1.91 -17.11
CA GLN A 58 -17.29 -2.07 -18.53
C GLN A 58 -18.43 -2.68 -19.33
N GLU A 59 -19.26 -3.54 -18.73
CA GLU A 59 -20.36 -4.20 -19.44
C GLU A 59 -21.72 -3.53 -19.17
N GLN A 60 -21.98 -3.18 -17.91
CA GLN A 60 -23.23 -2.54 -17.51
C GLN A 60 -23.18 -1.01 -17.52
N HIS A 61 -21.98 -0.44 -17.69
CA HIS A 61 -21.69 1.02 -17.70
C HIS A 61 -22.14 1.75 -16.42
N TRP A 62 -22.17 1.04 -15.29
CA TRP A 62 -22.45 1.63 -13.99
C TRP A 62 -21.23 2.33 -13.42
N GLU A 63 -21.47 3.33 -12.59
CA GLU A 63 -20.40 3.87 -11.74
C GLU A 63 -20.07 2.85 -10.67
N ALA A 64 -19.02 2.06 -10.90
CA ALA A 64 -18.53 1.06 -9.97
C ALA A 64 -17.52 1.67 -9.01
N ASN A 65 -17.67 1.39 -7.71
CA ASN A 65 -16.84 1.94 -6.66
C ASN A 65 -16.39 0.83 -5.71
N TYR A 66 -15.13 0.87 -5.29
CA TYR A 66 -14.59 -0.01 -4.26
C TYR A 66 -14.19 0.79 -3.02
N PHE A 67 -14.67 0.38 -1.86
CA PHE A 67 -14.26 0.88 -0.56
C PHE A 67 -13.46 -0.20 0.16
N SER A 68 -12.17 0.03 0.36
CA SER A 68 -11.30 -0.78 1.19
C SER A 68 -11.20 -0.16 2.58
N CYS A 69 -11.45 -0.92 3.63
CA CYS A 69 -11.32 -0.40 5.00
C CYS A 69 -9.88 0.05 5.29
N THR A 70 -8.89 -0.71 4.86
CA THR A 70 -7.47 -0.43 5.11
C THR A 70 -6.69 -0.23 3.82
N ARG A 71 -5.43 0.21 3.94
CA ARG A 71 -4.46 0.28 2.83
C ARG A 71 -3.57 -0.96 2.74
N GLY A 72 -3.78 -1.94 3.62
CA GLY A 72 -3.04 -3.20 3.61
C GLY A 72 -1.64 -3.12 4.22
N ASP A 73 -1.44 -2.20 5.16
CA ASP A 73 -0.15 -1.95 5.82
C ASP A 73 0.37 -3.15 6.62
N GLY A 74 -0.55 -3.96 7.18
CA GLY A 74 -0.23 -5.12 8.02
C GLY A 74 0.07 -6.40 7.25
N GLY A 75 -0.04 -6.36 5.93
CA GLY A 75 0.19 -7.50 5.06
C GLY A 75 1.66 -7.91 4.93
N GLN A 76 1.92 -8.78 3.96
CA GLN A 76 3.27 -9.26 3.61
C GLN A 76 3.60 -8.83 2.18
N ASN A 77 4.89 -8.62 1.89
CA ASN A 77 5.39 -8.28 0.58
C ASN A 77 6.17 -9.46 -0.03
N LEU A 78 5.87 -9.83 -1.28
CA LEU A 78 6.58 -10.91 -2.01
C LEU A 78 7.68 -10.39 -2.93
N ILE A 79 7.72 -9.09 -3.20
CA ILE A 79 8.62 -8.51 -4.20
C ILE A 79 9.63 -7.52 -3.61
N GLY A 80 9.57 -7.26 -2.30
CA GLY A 80 10.46 -6.34 -1.60
C GLY A 80 10.41 -6.49 -0.10
N ASP A 81 11.03 -5.57 0.62
CA ASP A 81 11.17 -5.57 2.09
C ASP A 81 10.27 -4.51 2.77
N GLU A 82 9.40 -3.84 2.00
CA GLU A 82 8.46 -2.88 2.57
C GLU A 82 7.48 -3.57 3.52
N GLN A 83 7.33 -2.99 4.71
CA GLN A 83 6.39 -3.40 5.76
C GLN A 83 5.75 -2.17 6.39
N GLY A 84 4.53 -2.29 6.91
CA GLY A 84 3.81 -1.18 7.48
C GLY A 84 3.44 -0.12 6.44
N VAL A 85 3.59 1.15 6.76
CA VAL A 85 3.22 2.29 5.89
C VAL A 85 3.77 2.19 4.47
N PRO A 86 5.07 1.87 4.22
CA PRO A 86 5.57 1.66 2.86
C PRO A 86 4.80 0.61 2.07
N LEU A 87 4.45 -0.50 2.70
CA LEU A 87 3.64 -1.54 2.06
C LEU A 87 2.23 -1.05 1.74
N GLY A 88 1.61 -0.29 2.65
CA GLY A 88 0.30 0.33 2.40
C GLY A 88 0.31 1.29 1.21
N LEU A 89 1.38 2.07 1.04
CA LEU A 89 1.58 2.93 -0.14
C LEU A 89 1.75 2.11 -1.43
N LEU A 90 2.55 1.06 -1.40
CA LEU A 90 2.73 0.14 -2.53
C LEU A 90 1.40 -0.50 -2.95
N ARG A 91 0.68 -1.10 -1.99
CA ARG A 91 -0.64 -1.74 -2.24
C ARG A 91 -1.70 -0.75 -2.71
N THR A 92 -1.68 0.48 -2.20
CA THR A 92 -2.56 1.56 -2.71
C THR A 92 -2.32 1.80 -4.20
N GLN A 93 -1.07 1.89 -4.65
CA GLN A 93 -0.77 2.14 -6.07
C GLN A 93 -1.06 0.94 -6.96
N GLU A 94 -0.84 -0.27 -6.48
CA GLU A 94 -1.24 -1.50 -7.18
C GLU A 94 -2.77 -1.57 -7.37
N LEU A 95 -3.52 -1.21 -6.33
CA LEU A 95 -4.98 -1.13 -6.39
C LEU A 95 -5.46 -0.04 -7.36
N LEU A 96 -4.80 1.12 -7.40
CA LEU A 96 -5.10 2.18 -8.38
C LEU A 96 -4.76 1.75 -9.81
N ALA A 97 -3.72 0.93 -9.99
CA ALA A 97 -3.42 0.33 -11.29
C ALA A 97 -4.51 -0.68 -11.71
N ALA A 98 -5.04 -1.46 -10.77
CA ALA A 98 -6.19 -2.35 -11.02
C ALA A 98 -7.43 -1.54 -11.45
N ARG A 99 -7.76 -0.45 -10.75
CA ARG A 99 -8.90 0.45 -11.09
C ARG A 99 -8.80 1.06 -12.49
N LYS A 100 -7.60 1.33 -12.99
CA LYS A 100 -7.40 1.82 -14.37
C LYS A 100 -7.78 0.78 -15.43
N ILE A 101 -7.74 -0.50 -15.09
CA ILE A 101 -8.08 -1.60 -15.99
C ILE A 101 -9.57 -1.92 -15.92
N ASP A 102 -10.12 -2.10 -14.73
CA ASP A 102 -11.52 -2.49 -14.55
C ASP A 102 -12.51 -1.32 -14.67
N GLY A 103 -12.02 -0.07 -14.59
CA GLY A 103 -12.85 1.14 -14.73
C GLY A 103 -13.58 1.58 -13.47
N ALA A 104 -13.35 0.93 -12.33
CA ALA A 104 -13.96 1.31 -11.06
C ALA A 104 -13.19 2.44 -10.36
N HIS A 105 -13.81 3.08 -9.37
CA HIS A 105 -13.22 4.10 -8.52
C HIS A 105 -12.81 3.52 -7.17
N GLN A 106 -11.76 4.09 -6.55
CA GLN A 106 -11.22 3.63 -5.27
C GLN A 106 -11.50 4.60 -4.13
N TYR A 107 -11.87 4.04 -2.95
CA TYR A 107 -12.06 4.76 -1.69
C TYR A 107 -11.41 3.99 -0.55
N PHE A 108 -10.94 4.72 0.48
CA PHE A 108 -10.36 4.14 1.69
C PHE A 108 -10.94 4.76 2.96
N SER A 109 -10.97 3.99 4.04
CA SER A 109 -11.19 4.57 5.37
C SER A 109 -9.86 5.03 6.01
N GLN A 110 -9.95 5.44 7.26
CA GLN A 110 -8.81 5.77 8.10
C GLN A 110 -8.25 4.56 8.86
N ALA A 111 -8.82 3.35 8.70
CA ALA A 111 -8.36 2.17 9.42
C ALA A 111 -6.94 1.77 9.02
N LEU A 112 -6.12 1.45 10.02
CA LEU A 112 -4.82 0.85 9.83
C LEU A 112 -4.99 -0.67 9.71
N ASP A 113 -4.31 -1.29 8.77
CA ASP A 113 -4.16 -2.74 8.77
C ASP A 113 -3.10 -3.11 9.81
N PHE A 114 -3.52 -3.72 10.88
CA PHE A 114 -2.64 -4.16 11.97
C PHE A 114 -2.26 -5.66 11.87
N GLY A 115 -2.45 -6.26 10.71
CA GLY A 115 -2.17 -7.67 10.46
C GLY A 115 -3.40 -8.56 10.64
N PHE A 116 -3.20 -9.83 10.95
CA PHE A 116 -4.30 -10.77 11.08
C PHE A 116 -5.11 -10.53 12.35
N SER A 117 -6.42 -10.51 12.25
CA SER A 117 -7.37 -10.52 13.38
C SER A 117 -8.25 -11.77 13.34
N LYS A 118 -8.59 -12.31 14.50
CA LYS A 118 -9.33 -13.57 14.63
C LYS A 118 -10.85 -13.38 14.69
N SER A 119 -11.31 -12.18 15.04
CA SER A 119 -12.73 -11.90 15.20
C SER A 119 -13.11 -10.50 14.74
N THR A 120 -14.40 -10.33 14.46
CA THR A 120 -15.01 -9.03 14.15
C THR A 120 -14.77 -8.03 15.27
N ASP A 121 -14.96 -8.44 16.53
CA ASP A 121 -14.82 -7.59 17.72
C ASP A 121 -13.37 -7.13 17.91
N GLU A 122 -12.39 -7.99 17.62
CA GLU A 122 -10.98 -7.62 17.66
C GLU A 122 -10.68 -6.52 16.64
N ALA A 123 -11.16 -6.67 15.41
CA ALA A 123 -10.96 -5.69 14.37
C ALA A 123 -11.63 -4.35 14.69
N LEU A 124 -12.92 -4.37 15.04
CA LEU A 124 -13.70 -3.16 15.31
C LEU A 124 -13.20 -2.40 16.54
N SER A 125 -12.78 -3.11 17.61
CA SER A 125 -12.22 -2.47 18.80
C SER A 125 -10.90 -1.75 18.51
N THR A 126 -10.04 -2.34 17.67
CA THR A 126 -8.75 -1.77 17.29
C THR A 126 -8.94 -0.57 16.33
N TRP A 127 -9.86 -0.66 15.39
CA TRP A 127 -10.12 0.37 14.37
C TRP A 127 -10.88 1.59 14.87
N ASN A 128 -11.38 1.64 16.08
CA ASN A 128 -12.37 2.61 16.52
C ASN A 128 -13.65 2.55 15.65
N HIS A 129 -14.53 1.65 15.99
CA HIS A 129 -15.76 1.30 15.27
C HIS A 129 -16.52 2.52 14.72
N GLU A 130 -16.86 3.50 15.59
CA GLU A 130 -17.62 4.70 15.19
C GLU A 130 -16.90 5.55 14.14
N LEU A 131 -15.58 5.65 14.21
CA LEU A 131 -14.80 6.41 13.25
C LEU A 131 -14.87 5.76 11.86
N ILE A 132 -14.66 4.45 11.78
CA ILE A 132 -14.65 3.75 10.50
C ILE A 132 -16.05 3.64 9.92
N LEU A 133 -17.07 3.44 10.75
CA LEU A 133 -18.47 3.54 10.35
C LEU A 133 -18.79 4.92 9.76
N SER A 134 -18.36 6.00 10.42
CA SER A 134 -18.54 7.37 9.91
C SER A 134 -17.88 7.55 8.52
N ASN A 135 -16.69 6.96 8.30
CA ASN A 135 -16.02 7.04 7.00
C ASN A 135 -16.82 6.35 5.90
N LEU A 136 -17.36 5.17 6.17
CA LEU A 136 -18.18 4.44 5.20
C LEU A 136 -19.51 5.15 4.93
N VAL A 137 -20.17 5.66 5.97
CA VAL A 137 -21.39 6.48 5.84
C VAL A 137 -21.14 7.73 5.00
N TRP A 138 -20.00 8.41 5.21
CA TRP A 138 -19.59 9.55 4.38
C TRP A 138 -19.50 9.19 2.91
N VAL A 139 -18.84 8.06 2.58
CA VAL A 139 -18.70 7.60 1.20
C VAL A 139 -20.05 7.18 0.61
N ILE A 140 -20.92 6.51 1.36
CA ILE A 140 -22.28 6.16 0.89
C ILE A 140 -23.08 7.44 0.59
N ARG A 141 -23.09 8.42 1.46
CA ARG A 141 -23.81 9.70 1.26
C ARG A 141 -23.26 10.49 0.07
N LYS A 142 -21.95 10.46 -0.13
CA LYS A 142 -21.26 11.12 -1.25
C LYS A 142 -21.56 10.46 -2.59
N LEU A 143 -21.52 9.14 -2.64
CA LEU A 143 -21.71 8.36 -3.87
C LEU A 143 -23.18 8.09 -4.22
N GLN A 144 -24.02 7.96 -3.21
CA GLN A 144 -25.43 7.57 -3.35
C GLN A 144 -25.59 6.26 -4.13
N PRO A 145 -24.96 5.14 -3.68
CA PRO A 145 -25.02 3.88 -4.40
C PRO A 145 -26.42 3.26 -4.33
N ASP A 146 -26.88 2.74 -5.47
CA ASP A 146 -28.16 2.02 -5.55
C ASP A 146 -28.04 0.63 -4.92
N ILE A 147 -26.90 0.01 -5.10
CA ILE A 147 -26.56 -1.32 -4.60
C ILE A 147 -25.23 -1.23 -3.81
N ILE A 148 -25.21 -1.85 -2.65
CA ILE A 148 -23.98 -2.10 -1.92
C ILE A 148 -23.77 -3.61 -1.93
N PHE A 149 -22.54 -4.08 -2.11
CA PHE A 149 -22.23 -5.49 -1.91
C PHE A 149 -20.90 -5.67 -1.16
N THR A 150 -20.85 -6.72 -0.35
CA THR A 150 -19.65 -7.10 0.40
C THR A 150 -18.98 -8.31 -0.25
N ARG A 151 -17.67 -8.44 -0.06
CA ARG A 151 -16.94 -9.64 -0.46
C ARG A 151 -17.10 -10.76 0.55
N PHE A 152 -17.22 -10.42 1.82
CA PHE A 152 -17.23 -11.36 2.94
C PHE A 152 -18.56 -11.33 3.68
N PRO A 153 -18.92 -12.42 4.38
CA PRO A 153 -20.03 -12.43 5.32
C PRO A 153 -19.65 -11.73 6.64
N PRO A 154 -20.62 -11.29 7.46
CA PRO A 154 -20.37 -10.60 8.73
C PRO A 154 -20.05 -11.56 9.92
N ASP A 155 -19.57 -12.76 9.64
CA ASP A 155 -19.36 -13.81 10.63
C ASP A 155 -18.06 -14.60 10.38
N ALA A 156 -17.82 -15.63 11.19
CA ALA A 156 -16.60 -16.44 11.16
C ALA A 156 -16.32 -17.14 9.81
N ARG A 157 -17.31 -17.28 8.92
CA ARG A 157 -17.12 -17.82 7.57
C ARG A 157 -16.17 -16.94 6.74
N ALA A 158 -16.00 -15.67 7.11
CA ALA A 158 -15.04 -14.74 6.49
C ALA A 158 -13.57 -15.14 6.70
N GLY A 159 -13.26 -15.98 7.69
CA GLY A 159 -11.92 -16.52 7.96
C GLY A 159 -10.90 -15.53 8.54
N HIS A 160 -11.25 -14.24 8.61
CA HIS A 160 -10.41 -13.15 9.12
C HIS A 160 -11.28 -12.06 9.74
N GLY A 161 -10.88 -11.52 10.90
CA GLY A 161 -11.67 -10.51 11.61
C GLY A 161 -11.88 -9.22 10.83
N HIS A 162 -10.88 -8.73 10.10
CA HIS A 162 -11.04 -7.56 9.22
C HIS A 162 -12.09 -7.81 8.14
N HIS A 163 -12.13 -9.02 7.55
CA HIS A 163 -13.10 -9.39 6.53
C HIS A 163 -14.53 -9.32 7.08
N SER A 164 -14.79 -9.99 8.19
CA SER A 164 -16.11 -9.98 8.82
C SER A 164 -16.50 -8.59 9.35
N ALA A 165 -15.53 -7.82 9.87
CA ALA A 165 -15.73 -6.45 10.32
C ALA A 165 -16.14 -5.51 9.17
N SER A 166 -15.53 -5.64 7.99
CA SER A 166 -15.90 -4.83 6.82
C SER A 166 -17.36 -5.07 6.39
N ALA A 167 -17.84 -6.32 6.49
CA ALA A 167 -19.22 -6.68 6.19
C ALA A 167 -20.19 -6.20 7.30
N ALA A 168 -19.82 -6.32 8.57
CA ALA A 168 -20.60 -5.80 9.69
C ALA A 168 -20.77 -4.28 9.61
N LEU A 169 -19.69 -3.56 9.32
CA LEU A 169 -19.72 -2.11 9.06
C LEU A 169 -20.62 -1.75 7.88
N ALA A 170 -20.62 -2.54 6.79
CA ALA A 170 -21.49 -2.30 5.64
C ALA A 170 -22.97 -2.46 5.99
N ILE A 171 -23.33 -3.44 6.84
CA ILE A 171 -24.70 -3.66 7.32
C ILE A 171 -25.16 -2.48 8.17
N GLU A 172 -24.32 -2.01 9.09
CA GLU A 172 -24.65 -0.87 9.95
C GLU A 172 -24.70 0.42 9.13
N ALA A 173 -23.74 0.64 8.23
CA ALA A 173 -23.70 1.83 7.37
C ALA A 173 -24.88 1.92 6.41
N TYR A 174 -25.44 0.78 5.97
CA TYR A 174 -26.64 0.73 5.11
C TYR A 174 -27.82 1.46 5.75
N THR A 175 -28.04 1.30 7.05
CA THR A 175 -29.10 2.00 7.80
C THR A 175 -28.66 3.38 8.28
N ALA A 176 -27.43 3.52 8.77
CA ALA A 176 -26.89 4.76 9.30
C ALA A 176 -26.79 5.87 8.25
N ALA A 177 -26.53 5.53 6.99
CA ALA A 177 -26.46 6.53 5.91
C ALA A 177 -27.81 7.19 5.60
N ALA A 178 -28.91 6.50 5.85
CA ALA A 178 -30.27 6.99 5.69
C ALA A 178 -30.77 7.82 6.90
N ASP A 179 -30.17 7.63 8.08
CA ASP A 179 -30.59 8.32 9.30
C ASP A 179 -29.90 9.69 9.43
N PRO A 180 -30.64 10.82 9.40
CA PRO A 180 -30.07 12.16 9.56
C PRO A 180 -29.49 12.41 10.97
N LYS A 181 -29.85 11.58 11.95
CA LYS A 181 -29.33 11.68 13.34
C LYS A 181 -27.94 11.03 13.48
N ARG A 182 -27.58 10.12 12.58
CA ARG A 182 -26.26 9.51 12.57
C ARG A 182 -25.30 10.41 11.76
N PHE A 183 -24.21 10.84 12.38
CA PHE A 183 -23.19 11.72 11.78
C PHE A 183 -23.78 12.99 11.13
N PRO A 184 -24.56 13.81 11.86
CA PRO A 184 -25.24 14.98 11.33
C PRO A 184 -24.28 16.05 10.79
N GLU A 185 -23.03 16.11 11.30
CA GLU A 185 -21.98 16.99 10.83
C GLU A 185 -21.61 16.76 9.35
N GLN A 186 -21.83 15.56 8.82
CA GLN A 186 -21.59 15.26 7.40
C GLN A 186 -22.58 16.01 6.50
N LEU A 187 -23.83 16.17 6.94
CA LEU A 187 -24.87 16.84 6.16
C LEU A 187 -24.53 18.32 5.97
N SER A 188 -23.91 18.95 6.97
CA SER A 188 -23.44 20.34 6.85
C SER A 188 -22.29 20.53 5.85
N ARG A 189 -21.63 19.44 5.44
CA ARG A 189 -20.55 19.41 4.44
C ARG A 189 -21.03 19.16 3.01
N GLY A 190 -22.34 19.22 2.76
CA GLY A 190 -22.93 19.20 1.42
C GLY A 190 -23.36 17.83 0.90
N VAL A 191 -23.30 16.76 1.71
CA VAL A 191 -23.91 15.48 1.38
C VAL A 191 -25.33 15.38 1.93
N GLN A 192 -26.12 14.44 1.43
CA GLN A 192 -27.48 14.16 1.87
C GLN A 192 -27.58 12.73 2.40
N THR A 193 -28.57 12.45 3.25
CA THR A 193 -28.90 11.10 3.64
C THR A 193 -29.19 10.25 2.40
N TRP A 194 -28.84 8.97 2.48
CA TRP A 194 -29.04 8.06 1.36
C TRP A 194 -29.42 6.66 1.83
N GLN A 195 -30.45 6.06 1.21
CA GLN A 195 -30.83 4.66 1.40
C GLN A 195 -30.55 3.90 0.11
N ALA A 196 -29.57 3.02 0.10
CA ALA A 196 -29.37 2.07 -0.98
C ALA A 196 -30.58 1.11 -1.09
N LYS A 197 -30.88 0.64 -2.27
CA LYS A 197 -32.01 -0.30 -2.47
C LYS A 197 -31.78 -1.63 -1.77
N ARG A 198 -30.54 -2.11 -1.79
CA ARG A 198 -30.15 -3.37 -1.16
C ARG A 198 -28.69 -3.45 -0.80
N LEU A 199 -28.40 -4.32 0.14
CA LEU A 199 -27.06 -4.77 0.51
C LEU A 199 -26.98 -6.28 0.27
N LEU A 200 -25.99 -6.70 -0.50
CA LEU A 200 -25.78 -8.08 -0.91
C LEU A 200 -24.42 -8.57 -0.45
N TRP A 201 -24.28 -9.85 -0.21
CA TRP A 201 -23.01 -10.53 -0.10
C TRP A 201 -22.73 -11.31 -1.39
N ASN A 202 -21.62 -10.99 -2.10
CA ASN A 202 -21.15 -11.75 -3.24
C ASN A 202 -20.41 -12.98 -2.73
N THR A 203 -21.07 -14.12 -2.77
CA THR A 203 -20.56 -15.39 -2.25
C THR A 203 -19.58 -16.04 -3.23
N PHE A 204 -18.58 -16.76 -2.72
CA PHE A 204 -17.60 -17.44 -3.56
C PHE A 204 -17.03 -18.69 -2.86
N ARG A 205 -16.42 -19.58 -3.66
CA ARG A 205 -15.71 -20.76 -3.14
C ARG A 205 -14.26 -20.41 -2.87
N PHE A 206 -13.84 -20.65 -1.64
CA PHE A 206 -12.40 -20.70 -1.33
C PHE A 206 -11.85 -22.06 -1.74
N PRO A 207 -10.83 -22.14 -2.62
CA PRO A 207 -10.17 -23.39 -2.92
C PRO A 207 -9.62 -24.05 -1.65
N GLY A 208 -9.98 -25.31 -1.42
CA GLY A 208 -9.53 -26.07 -0.24
C GLY A 208 -10.29 -25.77 1.07
N SER A 209 -11.33 -24.95 1.06
CA SER A 209 -12.20 -24.73 2.22
C SER A 209 -13.29 -25.80 2.29
N ALA A 210 -13.48 -26.38 3.49
CA ALA A 210 -14.63 -27.23 3.78
C ALA A 210 -15.95 -26.44 3.80
N ASN A 211 -15.90 -25.12 3.98
CA ASN A 211 -17.04 -24.22 4.00
C ASN A 211 -17.37 -23.73 2.60
N ASN A 212 -18.21 -24.50 1.88
CA ASN A 212 -18.80 -24.05 0.65
C ASN A 212 -19.89 -23.01 0.96
N THR A 213 -19.64 -21.74 0.62
CA THR A 213 -20.60 -20.65 0.84
C THR A 213 -21.63 -20.52 -0.29
N ILE A 214 -21.45 -21.24 -1.40
CA ILE A 214 -22.35 -21.22 -2.54
C ILE A 214 -23.49 -22.21 -2.30
N ASN A 215 -24.73 -21.67 -2.42
CA ASN A 215 -25.96 -22.44 -2.40
C ASN A 215 -26.71 -22.16 -3.73
N GLU A 216 -27.18 -23.19 -4.41
CA GLU A 216 -27.90 -23.09 -5.69
C GLU A 216 -29.22 -22.28 -5.60
N ASN A 217 -29.75 -22.09 -4.41
CA ASN A 217 -30.94 -21.25 -4.17
C ASN A 217 -30.61 -19.75 -4.04
N GLN A 218 -29.34 -19.36 -4.01
CA GLN A 218 -28.93 -17.95 -3.98
C GLN A 218 -29.27 -17.29 -5.33
N PHE A 219 -29.46 -15.97 -5.29
CA PHE A 219 -29.60 -15.21 -6.52
C PHE A 219 -28.30 -15.28 -7.33
N LYS A 220 -28.42 -15.51 -8.63
CA LYS A 220 -27.25 -15.70 -9.51
C LYS A 220 -27.37 -14.90 -10.80
N ILE A 221 -26.23 -14.47 -11.29
CA ILE A 221 -26.08 -13.79 -12.58
C ILE A 221 -24.97 -14.45 -13.40
N GLN A 222 -25.09 -14.34 -14.71
CA GLN A 222 -24.03 -14.70 -15.64
C GLN A 222 -23.22 -13.45 -15.98
N ILE A 223 -21.90 -13.55 -15.91
CA ILE A 223 -20.94 -12.50 -16.28
C ILE A 223 -19.86 -13.09 -17.20
N GLY A 224 -18.99 -12.27 -17.75
CA GLY A 224 -17.88 -12.74 -18.58
C GLY A 224 -18.13 -12.57 -20.08
N ASN A 225 -19.09 -11.73 -20.46
CA ASN A 225 -19.37 -11.45 -21.86
C ASN A 225 -18.18 -10.83 -22.59
N TYR A 226 -18.09 -11.14 -23.87
CA TYR A 226 -17.15 -10.47 -24.76
C TYR A 226 -17.63 -9.05 -25.07
N LEU A 227 -16.73 -8.08 -24.99
CA LEU A 227 -16.97 -6.66 -25.26
C LEU A 227 -16.44 -6.34 -26.68
N PRO A 228 -17.30 -6.34 -27.71
CA PRO A 228 -16.85 -6.26 -29.10
C PRO A 228 -16.06 -4.98 -29.42
N ALA A 229 -16.45 -3.84 -28.85
CA ALA A 229 -15.75 -2.58 -29.06
C ALA A 229 -14.31 -2.59 -28.50
N LEU A 230 -14.10 -3.29 -27.39
CA LEU A 230 -12.79 -3.38 -26.73
C LEU A 230 -11.96 -4.58 -27.20
N GLY A 231 -12.60 -5.59 -27.82
CA GLY A 231 -11.93 -6.80 -28.30
C GLY A 231 -11.49 -7.77 -27.20
N VAL A 232 -12.07 -7.67 -26.00
CA VAL A 232 -11.76 -8.49 -24.81
C VAL A 232 -13.03 -8.86 -24.07
N SER A 233 -12.96 -9.88 -23.21
CA SER A 233 -14.05 -10.22 -22.29
C SER A 233 -13.88 -9.52 -20.94
N THR A 234 -14.97 -9.40 -20.17
CA THR A 234 -14.92 -8.89 -18.80
C THR A 234 -14.05 -9.77 -17.90
N GLY A 235 -14.01 -11.10 -18.12
CA GLY A 235 -13.13 -12.01 -17.39
C GLY A 235 -11.65 -11.78 -17.68
N GLU A 236 -11.28 -11.44 -18.92
CA GLU A 236 -9.90 -11.09 -19.27
C GLU A 236 -9.46 -9.78 -18.62
N LEU A 237 -10.32 -8.75 -18.63
CA LEU A 237 -10.05 -7.49 -17.94
C LEU A 237 -9.94 -7.68 -16.41
N ALA A 238 -10.82 -8.48 -15.83
CA ALA A 238 -10.82 -8.80 -14.40
C ALA A 238 -9.51 -9.50 -13.98
N ALA A 239 -9.00 -10.43 -14.78
CA ALA A 239 -7.73 -11.09 -14.53
C ALA A 239 -6.53 -10.14 -14.64
N LEU A 240 -6.53 -9.24 -15.63
CA LEU A 240 -5.51 -8.19 -15.76
C LEU A 240 -5.54 -7.22 -14.58
N SER A 241 -6.74 -6.83 -14.12
CA SER A 241 -6.93 -6.00 -12.92
C SER A 241 -6.37 -6.71 -11.68
N ARG A 242 -6.78 -7.95 -11.42
CA ARG A 242 -6.30 -8.77 -10.30
C ARG A 242 -4.77 -8.91 -10.28
N SER A 243 -4.16 -9.07 -11.45
CA SER A 243 -2.72 -9.24 -11.62
C SER A 243 -1.89 -7.98 -11.33
N GLN A 244 -2.53 -6.84 -11.00
CA GLN A 244 -1.81 -5.64 -10.55
C GLN A 244 -1.35 -5.74 -9.09
N HIS A 245 -1.95 -6.62 -8.28
CA HIS A 245 -1.54 -6.86 -6.89
C HIS A 245 -0.27 -7.72 -6.80
N LYS A 246 0.83 -7.22 -7.35
CA LYS A 246 2.08 -7.97 -7.52
C LYS A 246 2.76 -8.27 -6.20
N CYS A 247 2.78 -7.32 -5.28
CA CYS A 247 3.38 -7.52 -3.96
C CYS A 247 2.64 -8.59 -3.12
N GLN A 248 1.40 -8.93 -3.50
CA GLN A 248 0.61 -10.00 -2.87
C GLN A 248 0.67 -11.32 -3.63
N GLY A 249 1.29 -11.35 -4.82
CA GLY A 249 1.44 -12.57 -5.61
C GLY A 249 0.17 -13.02 -6.31
N PHE A 250 -0.72 -12.08 -6.66
CA PHE A 250 -1.99 -12.37 -7.32
C PHE A 250 -1.93 -12.30 -8.85
N GLY A 251 -0.88 -12.84 -9.46
CA GLY A 251 -0.91 -13.14 -10.90
C GLY A 251 -2.01 -14.14 -11.21
N PHE A 252 -2.99 -13.78 -12.05
CA PHE A 252 -4.18 -14.57 -12.29
C PHE A 252 -4.34 -14.91 -13.78
N ALA A 253 -4.69 -16.16 -14.09
CA ALA A 253 -5.02 -16.57 -15.43
C ALA A 253 -6.40 -16.01 -15.83
N ALA A 254 -6.53 -15.57 -17.09
CA ALA A 254 -7.79 -15.06 -17.60
C ALA A 254 -8.82 -16.16 -17.73
N ASP A 255 -10.01 -15.92 -17.20
CA ASP A 255 -11.20 -16.72 -17.47
C ASP A 255 -11.86 -16.21 -18.76
N ARG A 256 -12.10 -17.12 -19.71
CA ARG A 256 -12.66 -16.82 -21.03
C ARG A 256 -13.97 -17.56 -21.21
N GLY A 257 -15.05 -16.81 -21.16
CA GLY A 257 -16.40 -17.35 -21.25
C GLY A 257 -17.26 -16.90 -20.08
N LEU A 258 -18.49 -17.42 -20.05
CA LEU A 258 -19.45 -17.07 -19.01
C LEU A 258 -19.08 -17.74 -17.68
N SER A 259 -19.15 -16.97 -16.61
CA SER A 259 -19.05 -17.45 -15.22
C SER A 259 -20.27 -17.02 -14.43
N THR A 260 -20.58 -17.75 -13.35
CA THR A 260 -21.75 -17.47 -12.51
C THR A 260 -21.29 -16.84 -11.20
N GLU A 261 -21.85 -15.68 -10.88
CA GLU A 261 -21.70 -15.04 -9.58
C GLU A 261 -22.98 -15.23 -8.74
N TYR A 262 -22.80 -15.43 -7.45
CA TYR A 262 -23.86 -15.77 -6.51
C TYR A 262 -23.98 -14.69 -5.43
N PHE A 263 -25.24 -14.44 -5.00
CA PHE A 263 -25.51 -13.39 -4.03
C PHE A 263 -26.47 -13.85 -2.95
N GLU A 264 -26.21 -13.41 -1.72
CA GLU A 264 -27.11 -13.49 -0.59
C GLU A 264 -27.52 -12.07 -0.19
N THR A 265 -28.82 -11.86 0.06
CA THR A 265 -29.32 -10.55 0.50
C THR A 265 -29.10 -10.38 1.98
N LEU A 266 -28.30 -9.37 2.37
CA LEU A 266 -28.04 -9.02 3.77
C LEU A 266 -29.04 -7.98 4.31
N ALA A 267 -29.48 -7.04 3.44
CA ALA A 267 -30.49 -6.04 3.81
C ALA A 267 -31.21 -5.51 2.57
N GLY A 268 -32.40 -4.95 2.76
CA GLY A 268 -33.26 -4.44 1.69
C GLY A 268 -34.03 -5.53 0.97
N GLU A 269 -34.54 -5.20 -0.22
CA GLU A 269 -35.35 -6.13 -1.03
C GLU A 269 -34.44 -7.09 -1.82
N ALA A 270 -34.70 -8.38 -1.77
CA ALA A 270 -33.98 -9.37 -2.57
C ALA A 270 -34.22 -9.15 -4.08
N PRO A 271 -33.20 -9.28 -4.93
CA PRO A 271 -33.36 -9.22 -6.37
C PRO A 271 -34.13 -10.46 -6.88
N LYS A 272 -34.91 -10.29 -7.98
CA LYS A 272 -35.70 -11.36 -8.58
C LYS A 272 -35.22 -11.74 -9.97
N GLN A 273 -34.92 -10.76 -10.82
CA GLN A 273 -34.48 -10.94 -12.21
C GLN A 273 -33.09 -10.32 -12.45
N GLN A 274 -32.83 -9.15 -11.86
CA GLN A 274 -31.60 -8.39 -12.04
C GLN A 274 -31.17 -7.82 -10.69
N LEU A 275 -29.87 -7.60 -10.51
CA LEU A 275 -29.34 -7.00 -9.25
C LEU A 275 -29.96 -5.65 -8.94
N TRP A 276 -30.44 -4.93 -9.93
CA TRP A 276 -31.03 -3.58 -9.80
C TRP A 276 -32.55 -3.55 -9.90
N ASP A 277 -33.26 -4.68 -9.69
CA ASP A 277 -34.74 -4.69 -9.65
C ASP A 277 -35.29 -3.58 -8.76
N GLY A 278 -36.22 -2.79 -9.29
CA GLY A 278 -36.83 -1.65 -8.61
C GLY A 278 -35.94 -0.39 -8.55
N VAL A 279 -34.83 -0.34 -9.31
CA VAL A 279 -34.00 0.85 -9.51
C VAL A 279 -34.07 1.27 -10.97
N SER A 280 -34.44 2.53 -11.24
CA SER A 280 -34.30 3.10 -12.57
C SER A 280 -32.82 3.45 -12.82
N THR A 281 -32.26 2.93 -13.90
CA THR A 281 -30.88 3.18 -14.32
C THR A 281 -30.76 4.14 -15.49
N SER A 282 -31.89 4.64 -16.03
CA SER A 282 -31.94 5.59 -17.13
C SER A 282 -32.14 7.03 -16.65
N TRP A 283 -32.11 7.96 -17.59
CA TRP A 283 -32.37 9.37 -17.32
C TRP A 283 -33.81 9.64 -16.80
N SER A 284 -34.76 8.72 -17.02
CA SER A 284 -36.11 8.80 -16.44
C SER A 284 -36.13 8.95 -14.90
N ARG A 285 -35.02 8.64 -14.25
CA ARG A 285 -34.86 8.85 -12.78
C ARG A 285 -34.79 10.36 -12.39
N ILE A 286 -34.55 11.27 -13.34
CA ILE A 286 -34.49 12.71 -13.13
C ILE A 286 -35.67 13.38 -13.85
N THR A 287 -36.54 14.03 -13.10
CA THR A 287 -37.71 14.71 -13.68
C THR A 287 -37.31 15.76 -14.71
N GLY A 288 -37.92 15.76 -15.90
CA GLY A 288 -37.64 16.69 -16.98
C GLY A 288 -36.45 16.32 -17.86
N SER A 289 -35.97 15.10 -17.78
CA SER A 289 -34.78 14.61 -18.54
C SER A 289 -35.10 14.00 -19.90
N GLU A 290 -36.35 13.99 -20.37
CA GLU A 290 -36.79 13.37 -21.61
C GLU A 290 -36.01 13.90 -22.83
N SER A 291 -35.74 15.21 -22.85
CA SER A 291 -34.95 15.84 -23.91
C SER A 291 -33.46 15.42 -23.87
N VAL A 292 -32.93 15.16 -22.70
CA VAL A 292 -31.55 14.66 -22.52
C VAL A 292 -31.40 13.26 -23.05
N GLU A 293 -32.35 12.38 -22.73
CA GLU A 293 -32.35 11.00 -23.20
C GLU A 293 -32.47 10.92 -24.72
N ALA A 294 -33.37 11.71 -25.35
CA ALA A 294 -33.55 11.80 -26.79
C ALA A 294 -32.25 12.29 -27.48
N GLN A 295 -31.66 13.44 -27.02
CA GLN A 295 -30.43 13.96 -27.58
C GLN A 295 -29.26 12.96 -27.49
N LEU A 296 -29.14 12.26 -26.36
CA LEU A 296 -28.05 11.28 -26.16
C LEU A 296 -28.20 10.09 -27.09
N LYS A 297 -29.42 9.61 -27.27
CA LYS A 297 -29.73 8.55 -28.25
C LYS A 297 -29.33 8.95 -29.67
N ASP A 298 -29.69 10.17 -30.09
CA ASP A 298 -29.35 10.70 -31.41
C ASP A 298 -27.82 10.83 -31.59
N ILE A 299 -27.10 11.29 -30.56
CA ILE A 299 -25.64 11.39 -30.60
C ILE A 299 -25.01 10.00 -30.76
N ILE A 300 -25.46 9.00 -30.03
CA ILE A 300 -24.93 7.63 -30.09
C ILE A 300 -25.21 7.02 -31.47
N GLN A 301 -26.43 7.19 -32.01
CA GLN A 301 -26.79 6.68 -33.34
C GLN A 301 -26.01 7.35 -34.46
N SER A 302 -25.69 8.64 -34.32
CA SER A 302 -24.93 9.42 -35.31
C SER A 302 -23.42 9.42 -35.09
N TYR A 303 -22.93 8.66 -34.10
CA TYR A 303 -21.51 8.64 -33.74
C TYR A 303 -20.64 8.15 -34.90
N GLN A 304 -19.61 8.94 -35.24
CA GLN A 304 -18.66 8.61 -36.31
C GLN A 304 -17.32 8.20 -35.69
N TRP A 305 -17.00 6.91 -35.80
CA TRP A 305 -15.78 6.32 -35.22
C TRP A 305 -14.49 7.00 -35.69
N GLU A 306 -14.44 7.43 -36.94
CA GLU A 306 -13.26 8.11 -37.51
C GLU A 306 -13.21 9.60 -37.18
N LYS A 307 -14.35 10.17 -36.76
CA LYS A 307 -14.50 11.61 -36.51
C LYS A 307 -15.27 11.89 -35.23
N PRO A 308 -14.77 11.45 -34.05
CA PRO A 308 -15.49 11.65 -32.77
C PRO A 308 -15.80 13.12 -32.50
N TYR A 309 -14.91 14.01 -32.96
CA TYR A 309 -15.07 15.46 -32.83
C TYR A 309 -16.33 16.01 -33.52
N ALA A 310 -16.90 15.31 -34.48
CA ALA A 310 -18.17 15.72 -35.13
C ALA A 310 -19.34 15.78 -34.13
N SER A 311 -19.30 14.96 -33.06
CA SER A 311 -20.33 14.94 -32.02
C SER A 311 -20.13 16.03 -30.96
N VAL A 312 -19.02 16.78 -30.95
CA VAL A 312 -18.70 17.76 -29.88
C VAL A 312 -19.78 18.84 -29.75
N LYS A 313 -20.26 19.40 -30.85
CA LYS A 313 -21.30 20.43 -30.82
C LYS A 313 -22.61 19.93 -30.24
N ALA A 314 -23.02 18.71 -30.59
CA ALA A 314 -24.22 18.08 -30.06
C ALA A 314 -24.05 17.75 -28.56
N MET A 315 -22.87 17.30 -28.17
CA MET A 315 -22.57 17.04 -26.74
C MET A 315 -22.53 18.32 -25.90
N ILE A 316 -22.12 19.47 -26.44
CA ILE A 316 -22.21 20.76 -25.77
C ILE A 316 -23.69 21.16 -25.60
N ALA A 317 -24.56 20.90 -26.58
CA ALA A 317 -26.00 21.13 -26.44
C ALA A 317 -26.60 20.22 -25.35
N LEU A 318 -26.21 18.91 -25.34
CA LEU A 318 -26.60 17.96 -24.30
C LEU A 318 -26.16 18.43 -22.92
N LYS A 319 -24.90 18.90 -22.77
CA LYS A 319 -24.40 19.50 -21.51
C LYS A 319 -25.34 20.59 -20.98
N LYS A 320 -25.75 21.52 -21.83
CA LYS A 320 -26.68 22.62 -21.46
C LYS A 320 -28.04 22.08 -21.04
N SER A 321 -28.54 21.06 -21.71
CA SER A 321 -29.79 20.38 -21.32
C SER A 321 -29.67 19.74 -19.93
N ILE A 322 -28.54 19.11 -19.64
CA ILE A 322 -28.27 18.53 -18.31
C ILE A 322 -28.11 19.62 -17.24
N GLU A 323 -27.45 20.74 -17.55
CA GLU A 323 -27.30 21.87 -16.62
C GLU A 323 -28.64 22.50 -16.24
N ALA A 324 -29.64 22.45 -17.11
CA ALA A 324 -30.99 22.95 -16.87
C ALA A 324 -31.84 22.02 -15.96
N LEU A 325 -31.44 20.79 -15.74
CA LEU A 325 -32.12 19.83 -14.86
C LEU A 325 -32.01 20.24 -13.38
N PRO A 326 -32.92 19.75 -12.51
CA PRO A 326 -32.79 19.91 -11.08
C PRO A 326 -31.45 19.42 -10.56
N LYS A 327 -30.81 20.20 -9.67
CA LYS A 327 -29.53 19.85 -9.08
C LYS A 327 -29.62 18.54 -8.30
N SER A 328 -28.79 17.57 -8.64
CA SER A 328 -28.69 16.29 -7.96
C SER A 328 -27.27 15.75 -8.07
N THR A 329 -26.91 14.77 -7.26
CA THR A 329 -25.64 14.05 -7.35
C THR A 329 -25.46 13.43 -8.74
N TYR A 330 -26.51 12.87 -9.33
CA TYR A 330 -26.47 12.28 -10.68
C TYR A 330 -26.19 13.32 -11.75
N GLN A 331 -26.91 14.48 -11.71
CA GLN A 331 -26.66 15.57 -12.64
C GLN A 331 -25.21 16.04 -12.60
N GLN A 332 -24.65 16.23 -11.40
CA GLN A 332 -23.27 16.71 -11.23
C GLN A 332 -22.26 15.68 -11.77
N LYS A 333 -22.43 14.39 -11.46
CA LYS A 333 -21.57 13.32 -11.96
C LYS A 333 -21.62 13.24 -13.49
N LYS A 334 -22.80 13.31 -14.08
CA LYS A 334 -22.95 13.25 -15.55
C LYS A 334 -22.37 14.49 -16.25
N LEU A 335 -22.46 15.67 -15.66
CA LEU A 335 -21.80 16.86 -16.19
C LEU A 335 -20.27 16.67 -16.23
N VAL A 336 -19.67 16.07 -15.22
CA VAL A 336 -18.23 15.73 -15.22
C VAL A 336 -17.91 14.74 -16.35
N GLN A 337 -18.69 13.68 -16.51
CA GLN A 337 -18.52 12.69 -17.60
C GLN A 337 -18.63 13.35 -18.97
N VAL A 338 -19.67 14.15 -19.21
CA VAL A 338 -19.89 14.85 -20.49
C VAL A 338 -18.77 15.83 -20.79
N ASN A 339 -18.32 16.64 -19.81
CA ASN A 339 -17.18 17.54 -20.00
C ASN A 339 -15.90 16.76 -20.39
N ASN A 340 -15.60 15.68 -19.71
CA ASN A 340 -14.44 14.84 -20.02
C ASN A 340 -14.56 14.22 -21.40
N TRP A 341 -15.74 13.72 -21.76
CA TRP A 341 -15.99 13.15 -23.07
C TRP A 341 -15.78 14.17 -24.20
N ILE A 342 -16.32 15.40 -24.05
CA ILE A 342 -16.17 16.49 -25.01
C ILE A 342 -14.69 16.78 -25.28
N LEU A 343 -13.88 16.89 -24.22
CA LEU A 343 -12.45 17.20 -24.33
C LEU A 343 -11.68 16.06 -25.02
N LYS A 344 -12.01 14.80 -24.71
CA LYS A 344 -11.44 13.61 -25.37
C LYS A 344 -11.84 13.53 -26.83
N ALA A 345 -13.13 13.71 -27.16
CA ALA A 345 -13.64 13.70 -28.53
C ALA A 345 -13.05 14.85 -29.39
N ALA A 346 -12.83 16.02 -28.79
CA ALA A 346 -12.11 17.13 -29.42
C ALA A 346 -10.63 16.81 -29.68
N ALA A 347 -10.13 15.66 -29.19
CA ALA A 347 -8.73 15.26 -29.27
C ALA A 347 -7.76 16.32 -28.69
N LEU A 348 -8.16 16.98 -27.60
CA LEU A 348 -7.36 17.95 -26.88
C LEU A 348 -6.28 17.25 -26.07
N TYR A 349 -5.02 17.55 -26.32
CA TYR A 349 -3.88 17.14 -25.52
C TYR A 349 -3.37 18.30 -24.67
N VAL A 350 -3.20 18.07 -23.39
CA VAL A 350 -2.62 19.05 -22.45
C VAL A 350 -1.62 18.31 -21.55
N SER A 351 -0.41 18.85 -21.44
CA SER A 351 0.60 18.35 -20.50
C SER A 351 1.26 19.50 -19.74
N GLY A 352 1.63 19.20 -18.50
CA GLY A 352 2.52 20.03 -17.68
C GLY A 352 3.74 19.20 -17.28
N THR A 353 4.94 19.64 -17.61
CA THR A 353 6.15 18.86 -17.36
C THR A 353 7.28 19.68 -16.75
N THR A 354 8.16 19.01 -16.00
CA THR A 354 9.43 19.51 -15.50
C THR A 354 10.48 18.39 -15.59
N GLN A 355 11.75 18.73 -15.56
CA GLN A 355 12.82 17.74 -15.44
C GLN A 355 13.19 17.44 -13.96
N GLN A 356 12.63 18.20 -13.02
CA GLN A 356 12.92 18.10 -11.61
C GLN A 356 12.01 17.05 -10.95
N SER A 357 12.58 16.02 -10.31
CA SER A 357 11.82 15.03 -9.53
C SER A 357 11.40 15.56 -8.18
N THR A 358 12.23 16.44 -7.61
CA THR A 358 12.00 17.09 -6.32
C THR A 358 12.31 18.57 -6.40
N ILE A 359 11.54 19.37 -5.66
CA ILE A 359 11.70 20.82 -5.57
C ILE A 359 11.66 21.19 -4.09
N ALA A 360 12.75 21.77 -3.58
CA ALA A 360 12.74 22.25 -2.19
C ALA A 360 11.84 23.48 -2.07
N THR A 361 11.12 23.59 -0.96
CA THR A 361 10.30 24.78 -0.70
C THR A 361 11.17 26.05 -0.72
N GLY A 362 10.71 27.06 -1.47
CA GLY A 362 11.45 28.30 -1.75
C GLY A 362 12.33 28.23 -3.01
N ASP A 363 12.58 27.04 -3.58
CA ASP A 363 13.33 26.88 -4.83
C ASP A 363 12.46 27.18 -6.05
N THR A 364 13.13 27.34 -7.20
CA THR A 364 12.49 27.62 -8.46
C THR A 364 12.25 26.34 -9.25
N MET A 365 11.02 26.13 -9.70
CA MET A 365 10.63 25.09 -10.66
C MET A 365 10.72 25.66 -12.07
N ASN A 366 11.40 24.93 -12.97
CA ASN A 366 11.31 25.13 -14.41
C ASN A 366 10.22 24.22 -14.95
N PHE A 367 9.21 24.79 -15.61
CA PHE A 367 8.12 23.98 -16.17
C PHE A 367 7.87 24.30 -17.64
N LYS A 368 7.25 23.34 -18.31
CA LYS A 368 6.77 23.45 -19.69
C LYS A 368 5.33 22.94 -19.74
N THR A 369 4.45 23.71 -20.34
CA THR A 369 3.11 23.26 -20.71
C THR A 369 2.99 23.13 -22.23
N GLU A 370 2.31 22.08 -22.69
CA GLU A 370 1.99 21.89 -24.10
C GLU A 370 0.49 21.69 -24.25
N ILE A 371 -0.10 22.40 -25.21
CA ILE A 371 -1.51 22.31 -25.56
C ILE A 371 -1.59 22.10 -27.07
N ILE A 372 -2.25 21.02 -27.48
CA ILE A 372 -2.39 20.62 -28.89
C ILE A 372 -3.84 20.17 -29.10
N LEU A 373 -4.53 20.84 -30.01
CA LEU A 373 -5.83 20.38 -30.50
C LEU A 373 -5.58 19.58 -31.77
N ARG A 374 -5.92 18.27 -31.75
CA ARG A 374 -5.64 17.34 -32.88
C ARG A 374 -6.83 17.16 -33.82
N SER A 375 -7.98 17.76 -33.51
CA SER A 375 -9.16 17.80 -34.36
C SER A 375 -9.24 19.11 -35.18
N PRO A 376 -10.11 19.20 -36.19
CA PRO A 376 -10.31 20.44 -36.97
C PRO A 376 -11.12 21.51 -36.22
N LEU A 377 -11.42 21.31 -34.94
CA LEU A 377 -12.09 22.30 -34.09
C LEU A 377 -11.14 23.47 -33.75
N THR A 378 -11.66 24.47 -33.08
CA THR A 378 -10.90 25.67 -32.71
C THR A 378 -11.05 25.98 -31.21
N LEU A 379 -9.92 26.27 -30.55
CA LEU A 379 -9.91 26.85 -29.21
C LEU A 379 -9.78 28.36 -29.31
N GLU A 380 -10.48 29.07 -28.45
CA GLU A 380 -10.42 30.53 -28.33
C GLU A 380 -10.16 30.91 -26.86
N ASN A 381 -9.57 32.09 -26.65
CA ASN A 381 -9.35 32.66 -25.31
C ASN A 381 -8.61 31.72 -24.36
N VAL A 382 -7.55 31.08 -24.84
CA VAL A 382 -6.79 30.09 -24.04
C VAL A 382 -5.97 30.79 -22.97
N GLN A 383 -6.29 30.56 -21.71
CA GLN A 383 -5.57 31.04 -20.54
C GLN A 383 -4.96 29.85 -19.81
N VAL A 384 -3.69 29.97 -19.43
CA VAL A 384 -2.95 28.95 -18.71
C VAL A 384 -2.39 29.54 -17.44
N LYS A 385 -2.60 28.88 -16.31
CA LYS A 385 -2.10 29.31 -15.00
C LYS A 385 -1.35 28.17 -14.31
N VAL A 386 -0.20 28.49 -13.73
CA VAL A 386 0.59 27.60 -12.86
C VAL A 386 0.97 28.39 -11.61
N LEU A 387 0.44 27.97 -10.47
CA LEU A 387 0.57 28.71 -9.20
C LEU A 387 0.18 30.20 -9.37
N GLN A 388 1.13 31.14 -9.12
CA GLN A 388 0.91 32.57 -9.22
C GLN A 388 1.23 33.16 -10.60
N LYS A 389 1.66 32.35 -11.57
CA LYS A 389 1.94 32.81 -12.95
C LYS A 389 0.83 32.37 -13.90
N ASP A 390 0.52 33.25 -14.84
CA ASP A 390 -0.42 32.96 -15.91
C ASP A 390 0.06 33.50 -17.25
N THR A 391 -0.58 33.06 -18.30
CA THR A 391 -0.39 33.55 -19.68
C THR A 391 -1.68 33.37 -20.47
N THR A 392 -1.86 34.23 -21.48
CA THR A 392 -2.99 34.15 -22.42
C THR A 392 -2.49 34.06 -23.82
N PHE A 393 -3.00 33.11 -24.61
CA PHE A 393 -2.72 32.96 -26.01
C PHE A 393 -3.83 33.63 -26.83
N ALA A 394 -3.47 34.67 -27.53
CA ALA A 394 -4.42 35.43 -28.34
C ALA A 394 -4.83 34.69 -29.62
N GLY A 395 -6.07 34.92 -30.02
CA GLY A 395 -6.65 34.46 -31.30
C GLY A 395 -7.14 33.03 -31.27
N LYS A 396 -7.52 32.55 -32.45
CA LYS A 396 -8.05 31.17 -32.63
C LYS A 396 -6.89 30.18 -32.79
N ILE A 397 -7.02 29.02 -32.11
CA ILE A 397 -6.03 27.98 -32.11
C ILE A 397 -6.68 26.74 -32.72
N ASN A 398 -6.12 26.26 -33.82
CA ASN A 398 -6.59 25.08 -34.55
C ASN A 398 -5.52 23.97 -34.55
N SER A 399 -5.80 22.87 -35.24
CA SER A 399 -4.95 21.69 -35.30
C SER A 399 -3.54 21.93 -35.89
N SER A 400 -3.29 23.04 -36.54
CA SER A 400 -1.96 23.39 -37.09
C SER A 400 -1.02 24.05 -36.08
N ARG A 401 -1.53 24.43 -34.91
CA ARG A 401 -0.79 25.20 -33.91
C ARG A 401 -0.60 24.46 -32.60
N LYS A 402 0.66 24.20 -32.28
CA LYS A 402 1.09 23.72 -30.97
C LYS A 402 1.40 24.91 -30.06
N LEU A 403 0.72 25.02 -28.90
CA LEU A 403 1.04 26.03 -27.93
C LEU A 403 2.05 25.47 -26.93
N ILE A 404 3.09 26.23 -26.68
CA ILE A 404 4.11 25.90 -25.68
C ILE A 404 4.29 27.11 -24.77
N TRP A 405 4.23 26.88 -23.46
CA TRP A 405 4.62 27.87 -22.47
C TRP A 405 5.63 27.28 -21.52
N SER A 406 6.84 27.82 -21.53
CA SER A 406 7.90 27.46 -20.59
C SER A 406 8.21 28.64 -19.69
N SER A 407 8.33 28.42 -18.41
CA SER A 407 8.62 29.47 -17.43
C SER A 407 9.29 28.91 -16.18
N LYS A 408 9.72 29.82 -15.32
CA LYS A 408 10.31 29.54 -14.01
C LYS A 408 9.43 30.14 -12.93
N ILE A 409 9.19 29.40 -11.86
CA ILE A 409 8.33 29.86 -10.78
C ILE A 409 8.83 29.41 -9.41
N PRO A 410 8.91 30.31 -8.42
CA PRO A 410 9.18 29.92 -7.04
C PRO A 410 8.05 29.02 -6.50
N VAL A 411 8.41 27.93 -5.80
CA VAL A 411 7.46 26.98 -5.23
C VAL A 411 7.49 27.11 -3.70
N ASN A 412 6.47 27.75 -3.17
CA ASN A 412 6.29 27.96 -1.73
C ASN A 412 5.13 27.11 -1.18
N GLN A 413 5.05 25.87 -1.65
CA GLN A 413 4.02 24.91 -1.24
C GLN A 413 4.50 24.11 -0.02
N ALA A 414 3.54 23.52 0.71
CA ALA A 414 3.82 22.53 1.73
C ALA A 414 4.50 21.28 1.13
N TYR A 415 5.17 20.51 1.95
CA TYR A 415 5.81 19.26 1.54
C TYR A 415 4.76 18.28 0.99
N THR A 416 5.11 17.57 -0.08
CA THR A 416 4.23 16.55 -0.64
C THR A 416 4.18 15.34 0.28
N GLN A 417 3.11 15.23 1.03
CA GLN A 417 2.90 14.15 1.99
C GLN A 417 1.51 13.56 1.78
N PRO A 418 1.36 12.23 1.76
CA PRO A 418 0.05 11.62 1.79
C PRO A 418 -0.79 12.18 2.95
N TYR A 419 -2.04 12.61 2.67
CA TYR A 419 -2.87 13.30 3.65
C TYR A 419 -3.10 12.48 4.92
N TRP A 420 -3.12 11.15 4.81
CA TRP A 420 -3.27 10.23 5.95
C TRP A 420 -1.96 10.01 6.73
N LEU A 421 -0.82 10.52 6.23
CA LEU A 421 0.50 10.48 6.89
C LEU A 421 0.97 11.86 7.39
N GLN A 422 0.14 12.89 7.30
CA GLN A 422 0.50 14.24 7.75
C GLN A 422 0.56 14.35 9.28
N LYS A 423 -0.17 13.49 9.97
CA LYS A 423 -0.16 13.38 11.43
C LYS A 423 0.28 12.01 11.89
N ALA A 424 0.81 11.94 13.11
CA ALA A 424 1.10 10.67 13.73
C ALA A 424 -0.18 9.83 13.84
N ARG A 425 -0.12 8.58 13.42
CA ARG A 425 -1.21 7.60 13.58
C ARG A 425 -1.33 7.15 15.04
N ASN A 426 -2.50 6.67 15.43
CA ASN A 426 -2.67 5.88 16.65
C ASN A 426 -2.51 4.36 16.35
N SER A 427 -2.81 3.50 17.31
CA SER A 427 -2.66 2.05 17.16
C SER A 427 -3.57 1.41 16.11
N GLY A 428 -4.72 2.01 15.80
CA GLY A 428 -5.73 1.44 14.89
C GLY A 428 -6.09 2.31 13.70
N ASN A 429 -5.68 3.58 13.67
CA ASN A 429 -6.15 4.52 12.65
C ASN A 429 -5.09 5.54 12.22
N PHE A 430 -5.19 5.98 10.98
CA PHE A 430 -4.61 7.21 10.50
C PHE A 430 -5.43 8.42 10.98
N VAL A 431 -4.75 9.54 11.25
CA VAL A 431 -5.40 10.79 11.66
C VAL A 431 -5.49 11.73 10.46
N VAL A 432 -6.70 12.00 10.01
CA VAL A 432 -6.99 12.90 8.88
C VAL A 432 -7.65 14.17 9.40
N GLU A 433 -6.98 15.31 9.23
CA GLU A 433 -7.47 16.63 9.72
C GLU A 433 -8.57 17.22 8.83
N ASP A 434 -8.44 17.06 7.51
CA ASP A 434 -9.43 17.57 6.56
C ASP A 434 -10.50 16.50 6.28
N PRO A 435 -11.72 16.63 6.83
CA PRO A 435 -12.78 15.66 6.63
C PRO A 435 -13.19 15.46 5.17
N MET A 436 -12.92 16.45 4.31
CA MET A 436 -13.24 16.36 2.87
C MET A 436 -12.33 15.39 2.12
N LYS A 437 -11.16 15.07 2.70
CA LYS A 437 -10.22 14.07 2.16
C LYS A 437 -10.53 12.64 2.57
N ILE A 438 -11.44 12.43 3.53
CA ILE A 438 -11.87 11.09 3.91
C ILE A 438 -12.45 10.37 2.68
N GLY A 439 -11.96 9.16 2.44
CA GLY A 439 -12.30 8.36 1.27
C GLY A 439 -11.42 8.59 0.06
N GLN A 440 -10.64 9.67 -0.01
CA GLN A 440 -9.75 9.92 -1.15
C GLN A 440 -8.70 8.80 -1.30
N ALA A 441 -8.50 8.33 -2.52
CA ALA A 441 -7.65 7.18 -2.77
C ALA A 441 -6.15 7.54 -2.79
N ASP A 442 -5.79 8.65 -3.42
CA ASP A 442 -4.39 9.04 -3.70
C ASP A 442 -4.08 10.43 -3.19
N VAL A 443 -2.82 10.82 -3.32
CA VAL A 443 -2.27 12.11 -2.93
C VAL A 443 -2.66 13.18 -3.95
N ASP A 444 -2.91 14.41 -3.48
CA ASP A 444 -3.11 15.54 -4.39
C ASP A 444 -1.81 15.84 -5.16
N PRO A 445 -1.91 16.27 -6.43
CA PRO A 445 -0.74 16.71 -7.18
C PRO A 445 0.00 17.86 -6.49
N ALA A 446 1.32 17.80 -6.45
CA ALA A 446 2.14 18.83 -5.81
C ALA A 446 1.99 20.21 -6.47
N VAL A 447 1.88 20.25 -7.81
CA VAL A 447 1.63 21.45 -8.63
C VAL A 447 0.78 21.06 -9.82
N THR A 448 -0.15 21.94 -10.19
CA THR A 448 -1.03 21.75 -11.35
C THR A 448 -0.93 22.89 -12.38
N VAL A 449 -1.26 22.54 -13.61
CA VAL A 449 -1.58 23.47 -14.69
C VAL A 449 -3.10 23.63 -14.72
N GLN A 450 -3.58 24.86 -14.58
CA GLN A 450 -4.98 25.19 -14.77
C GLN A 450 -5.15 25.84 -16.14
N LEU A 451 -6.07 25.34 -16.92
CA LEU A 451 -6.37 25.78 -18.28
C LEU A 451 -7.84 26.22 -18.34
N SER A 452 -8.08 27.41 -18.95
CA SER A 452 -9.41 27.89 -19.31
C SER A 452 -9.42 28.29 -20.79
N PHE A 453 -10.46 27.89 -21.53
CA PHE A 453 -10.59 28.17 -22.95
C PHE A 453 -12.04 28.06 -23.41
N GLN A 454 -12.33 28.56 -24.62
CA GLN A 454 -13.60 28.34 -25.31
C GLN A 454 -13.43 27.32 -26.41
N LEU A 455 -14.41 26.41 -26.51
CA LEU A 455 -14.56 25.42 -27.57
C LEU A 455 -16.01 25.45 -28.05
N GLU A 456 -16.23 25.70 -29.33
CA GLU A 456 -17.58 25.86 -29.91
C GLU A 456 -18.47 26.84 -29.11
N GLY A 457 -17.87 27.95 -28.63
CA GLY A 457 -18.55 28.99 -27.86
C GLY A 457 -18.82 28.67 -26.40
N GLU A 458 -18.50 27.48 -25.91
CA GLU A 458 -18.64 27.05 -24.53
C GLU A 458 -17.31 27.13 -23.79
N THR A 459 -17.36 27.61 -22.52
CA THR A 459 -16.14 27.74 -21.70
C THR A 459 -15.84 26.44 -20.94
N PHE A 460 -14.62 25.94 -21.10
CA PHE A 460 -14.11 24.78 -20.40
C PHE A 460 -12.99 25.16 -19.45
N ARG A 461 -12.90 24.44 -18.34
CA ARG A 461 -11.79 24.49 -17.39
C ARG A 461 -11.23 23.09 -17.20
N LEU A 462 -9.90 22.99 -17.19
CA LEU A 462 -9.18 21.73 -17.05
C LEU A 462 -8.01 21.95 -16.10
N GLU A 463 -7.77 20.98 -15.25
CA GLU A 463 -6.61 20.93 -14.38
C GLU A 463 -5.79 19.67 -14.65
N LYS A 464 -4.48 19.80 -14.75
CA LYS A 464 -3.53 18.71 -14.99
C LYS A 464 -2.34 18.81 -14.04
N SER A 465 -1.90 17.69 -13.49
CA SER A 465 -0.69 17.62 -12.68
C SER A 465 0.55 17.97 -13.51
N ILE A 466 1.48 18.76 -12.94
CA ILE A 466 2.84 18.87 -13.45
C ILE A 466 3.62 17.64 -13.01
N GLN A 467 4.24 16.93 -13.95
CA GLN A 467 4.98 15.71 -13.72
C GLN A 467 6.45 15.89 -14.14
N GLN A 468 7.35 15.17 -13.47
CA GLN A 468 8.68 14.99 -14.05
C GLN A 468 8.55 14.19 -15.33
N MET A 469 9.20 14.66 -16.39
CA MET A 469 9.33 13.94 -17.66
C MET A 469 10.78 13.81 -18.04
N PHE A 470 11.21 12.60 -18.34
CA PHE A 470 12.54 12.30 -18.87
C PHE A 470 12.45 11.17 -19.90
N VAL A 471 13.48 11.05 -20.73
CA VAL A 471 13.56 9.99 -21.73
C VAL A 471 14.52 8.93 -21.26
N ASP A 472 14.00 7.72 -21.06
CA ASP A 472 14.81 6.52 -20.82
C ASP A 472 15.17 5.89 -22.17
N PRO A 473 16.45 5.54 -22.44
CA PRO A 473 16.85 4.97 -23.73
C PRO A 473 16.17 3.65 -24.10
N VAL A 474 15.66 2.89 -23.10
CA VAL A 474 15.02 1.59 -23.32
C VAL A 474 13.50 1.71 -23.31
N LYS A 475 12.95 2.55 -22.41
CA LYS A 475 11.51 2.65 -22.15
C LYS A 475 10.82 3.82 -22.84
N GLY A 476 11.58 4.78 -23.40
CA GLY A 476 11.05 6.02 -24.01
C GLY A 476 10.69 7.07 -22.96
N GLU A 477 9.64 7.85 -23.20
CA GLU A 477 9.19 8.91 -22.28
C GLU A 477 8.61 8.32 -20.99
N ILE A 478 9.14 8.77 -19.86
CA ILE A 478 8.67 8.39 -18.52
C ILE A 478 8.13 9.63 -17.81
N TYR A 479 6.95 9.48 -17.24
CA TYR A 479 6.27 10.50 -16.44
C TYR A 479 6.15 10.03 -14.99
N GLN A 480 6.64 10.85 -14.05
CA GLN A 480 6.62 10.54 -12.62
C GLN A 480 6.05 11.72 -11.81
N PRO A 481 5.39 11.46 -10.69
CA PRO A 481 4.98 12.51 -9.76
C PRO A 481 6.21 13.30 -9.27
N ILE A 482 6.05 14.62 -9.14
CA ILE A 482 7.03 15.47 -8.46
C ILE A 482 6.72 15.57 -6.98
N ALA A 483 7.74 15.84 -6.16
CA ALA A 483 7.58 16.08 -4.74
C ALA A 483 8.16 17.43 -4.31
N ILE A 484 7.42 18.15 -3.45
CA ILE A 484 7.94 19.29 -2.72
C ILE A 484 8.63 18.79 -1.46
N THR A 485 9.84 19.28 -1.18
CA THR A 485 10.68 18.77 -0.09
C THR A 485 11.14 19.90 0.83
N PRO A 486 11.61 19.61 2.06
CA PRO A 486 12.42 20.55 2.82
C PRO A 486 13.73 20.89 2.11
N LYS A 487 14.52 21.84 2.62
CA LYS A 487 15.82 22.24 2.04
C LYS A 487 16.88 21.17 2.18
N SER A 488 16.79 20.34 3.24
CA SER A 488 17.56 19.11 3.40
C SER A 488 16.70 18.00 3.98
N VAL A 489 17.11 16.78 3.71
CA VAL A 489 16.59 15.57 4.37
C VAL A 489 17.79 14.81 4.94
N PHE A 490 17.55 13.97 5.95
CA PHE A 490 18.61 13.14 6.48
C PHE A 490 18.08 11.80 6.96
N SER A 491 18.97 10.82 6.97
CA SER A 491 18.70 9.46 7.45
C SER A 491 19.82 9.00 8.36
N LEU A 492 19.57 7.95 9.11
CA LEU A 492 20.58 7.27 9.91
C LEU A 492 21.05 6.01 9.21
N SER A 493 22.34 5.65 9.36
CA SER A 493 22.82 4.33 8.90
C SER A 493 22.24 3.18 9.73
N SER A 494 21.86 3.46 10.98
CA SER A 494 21.10 2.57 11.85
C SER A 494 20.19 3.40 12.75
N ASN A 495 18.91 3.10 12.75
CA ASN A 495 17.91 3.75 13.60
C ASN A 495 17.82 3.10 14.99
N VAL A 496 18.49 1.98 15.20
CA VAL A 496 18.62 1.30 16.48
C VAL A 496 20.09 1.11 16.81
N LEU A 497 20.50 1.56 17.98
CA LEU A 497 21.82 1.32 18.55
C LEU A 497 21.70 0.44 19.78
N LEU A 498 22.44 -0.66 19.79
CA LEU A 498 22.50 -1.54 20.95
C LEU A 498 23.69 -1.14 21.81
N LEU A 499 23.41 -0.61 23.00
CA LEU A 499 24.42 -0.17 23.99
C LEU A 499 24.19 -0.93 25.30
N PRO A 500 24.69 -2.18 25.43
CA PRO A 500 24.45 -3.02 26.60
C PRO A 500 24.99 -2.38 27.89
N ILE A 501 24.28 -2.59 28.99
CA ILE A 501 24.75 -2.15 30.34
C ILE A 501 26.09 -2.79 30.65
N GLY A 502 27.05 -1.96 31.14
CA GLY A 502 28.44 -2.35 31.41
C GLY A 502 29.35 -2.34 30.18
N SER A 503 28.84 -1.89 29.01
CA SER A 503 29.66 -1.73 27.80
C SER A 503 30.65 -0.58 27.93
N LYS A 504 31.92 -0.85 27.67
CA LYS A 504 32.96 0.19 27.58
C LYS A 504 33.10 0.74 26.14
N ALA A 505 32.38 0.16 25.19
CA ALA A 505 32.47 0.54 23.79
C ALA A 505 31.56 1.75 23.48
N ASN A 506 32.08 2.67 22.67
CA ASN A 506 31.27 3.69 22.04
C ASN A 506 30.48 3.04 20.92
N LYS A 507 29.22 3.42 20.79
CA LYS A 507 28.37 3.06 19.61
C LYS A 507 28.06 4.33 18.84
N SER A 508 28.15 4.25 17.53
CA SER A 508 27.87 5.38 16.66
C SER A 508 26.93 5.00 15.52
N THR A 509 26.26 5.99 14.99
CA THR A 509 25.52 5.90 13.73
C THR A 509 25.90 7.09 12.85
N LEU A 510 25.88 6.87 11.54
CA LEU A 510 26.09 7.94 10.58
C LEU A 510 24.77 8.69 10.34
N VAL A 511 24.82 9.99 10.45
CA VAL A 511 23.79 10.92 9.98
C VAL A 511 24.13 11.29 8.55
N ASN A 512 23.32 10.82 7.60
CA ASN A 512 23.49 11.03 6.16
C ASN A 512 22.60 12.20 5.72
N ILE A 513 23.18 13.37 5.56
CA ILE A 513 22.46 14.58 5.10
C ILE A 513 22.46 14.61 3.57
N THR A 514 21.30 14.83 2.96
CA THR A 514 21.12 15.10 1.53
C THR A 514 20.57 16.52 1.35
N ALA A 515 21.31 17.37 0.63
CA ALA A 515 20.84 18.71 0.28
C ALA A 515 19.80 18.66 -0.83
N MET A 516 18.56 19.02 -0.56
CA MET A 516 17.48 19.11 -1.54
C MET A 516 17.48 20.47 -2.28
N SER A 517 18.12 21.47 -1.69
CA SER A 517 18.43 22.80 -2.24
C SER A 517 19.91 23.11 -2.01
N THR A 518 20.42 24.15 -2.65
CA THR A 518 21.78 24.63 -2.37
C THR A 518 21.83 25.27 -0.99
N ILE A 519 22.66 24.75 -0.09
CA ILE A 519 22.88 25.25 1.28
C ILE A 519 24.14 26.09 1.30
N SER A 520 24.06 27.34 1.73
CA SER A 520 25.22 28.25 1.87
C SER A 520 26.17 27.82 2.99
N PRO A 521 27.43 28.30 2.98
CA PRO A 521 28.37 28.09 4.08
C PRO A 521 27.77 28.43 5.43
N GLY A 522 28.23 27.74 6.48
CA GLY A 522 27.72 27.89 7.83
C GLY A 522 28.00 26.69 8.72
N SER A 523 27.06 26.38 9.58
CA SER A 523 27.12 25.21 10.48
C SER A 523 25.76 24.53 10.57
N VAL A 524 25.75 23.24 10.93
CA VAL A 524 24.58 22.49 11.30
C VAL A 524 24.78 21.78 12.62
N GLN A 525 23.83 21.91 13.53
CA GLN A 525 23.77 21.17 14.78
C GLN A 525 22.77 20.04 14.69
N ILE A 526 23.19 18.84 15.05
CA ILE A 526 22.29 17.69 15.23
C ILE A 526 21.77 17.78 16.67
N LYS A 527 20.45 17.85 16.82
CA LYS A 527 19.77 18.00 18.11
C LYS A 527 18.77 16.88 18.36
N ASN A 528 18.59 16.52 19.63
CA ASN A 528 17.50 15.67 20.05
C ASN A 528 16.21 16.50 20.34
N GLU A 529 15.12 15.83 20.75
CA GLU A 529 13.84 16.45 21.10
C GLU A 529 13.89 17.42 22.28
N LEU A 530 14.90 17.29 23.14
CA LEU A 530 15.14 18.20 24.27
C LEU A 530 15.93 19.43 23.86
N GLY A 531 16.36 19.53 22.60
CA GLY A 531 17.20 20.61 22.09
C GLY A 531 18.69 20.45 22.44
N GLU A 532 19.09 19.34 23.04
CA GLU A 532 20.50 19.04 23.34
C GLU A 532 21.26 18.81 22.05
N THR A 533 22.44 19.41 21.92
CA THR A 533 23.31 19.26 20.73
C THR A 533 24.13 17.98 20.84
N LEU A 534 23.89 17.03 19.93
CA LEU A 534 24.63 15.78 19.84
C LEU A 534 25.92 15.92 19.02
N ALA A 535 25.87 16.78 17.99
CA ALA A 535 27.05 17.11 17.17
C ALA A 535 26.92 18.51 16.60
N ASN A 536 28.08 19.16 16.37
CA ASN A 536 28.19 20.45 15.69
C ASN A 536 29.14 20.31 14.50
N ILE A 537 28.66 20.63 13.32
CA ILE A 537 29.28 20.33 12.03
C ILE A 537 29.52 21.63 11.28
N SER A 538 30.74 21.90 10.86
CA SER A 538 31.07 23.01 9.97
C SER A 538 30.76 22.68 8.53
N LEU A 539 30.06 23.56 7.84
CA LEU A 539 29.76 23.52 6.41
C LEU A 539 30.52 24.65 5.68
N GLU A 540 31.86 24.65 5.77
CA GLU A 540 32.68 25.74 5.23
C GLU A 540 32.43 26.09 3.75
N LYS A 541 32.12 25.08 2.92
CA LYS A 541 31.80 25.25 1.49
C LYS A 541 30.28 25.15 1.20
N GLY A 542 29.46 25.05 2.25
CA GLY A 542 28.04 24.72 2.05
C GLY A 542 27.83 23.35 1.43
N LEU A 543 26.63 23.13 0.83
CA LEU A 543 26.27 21.91 0.10
C LEU A 543 25.58 22.29 -1.21
N LYS A 544 25.96 21.65 -2.30
CA LYS A 544 25.25 21.79 -3.59
C LYS A 544 23.97 20.94 -3.55
N LYS A 545 22.96 21.34 -4.30
CA LYS A 545 21.77 20.52 -4.49
C LYS A 545 22.14 19.10 -4.96
N GLY A 546 21.60 18.08 -4.26
CA GLY A 546 21.88 16.67 -4.49
C GLY A 546 23.14 16.15 -3.79
N GLU A 547 23.96 17.02 -3.19
CA GLU A 547 25.16 16.60 -2.44
C GLU A 547 24.76 15.87 -1.19
N LYS A 548 25.48 14.76 -0.90
CA LYS A 548 25.33 13.96 0.30
C LYS A 548 26.56 14.07 1.16
N ARG A 549 26.37 14.21 2.47
CA ARG A 549 27.46 14.15 3.47
C ARG A 549 27.04 13.33 4.66
N SER A 550 27.99 12.57 5.19
CA SER A 550 27.80 11.70 6.34
C SER A 550 28.63 12.19 7.51
N PHE A 551 28.07 12.14 8.70
CA PHE A 551 28.72 12.57 9.95
C PHE A 551 28.39 11.57 11.04
N ASP A 552 29.39 11.26 11.89
CA ASP A 552 29.22 10.38 13.03
C ASP A 552 28.58 11.11 14.21
N ILE A 553 27.57 10.47 14.82
CA ILE A 553 27.12 10.76 16.17
C ILE A 553 27.42 9.56 17.06
N SER A 554 28.04 9.78 18.18
CA SER A 554 28.51 8.71 19.08
C SER A 554 27.85 8.81 20.44
N PHE A 555 27.55 7.66 21.02
CA PHE A 555 26.97 7.52 22.34
C PHE A 555 27.84 6.62 23.21
N GLN A 556 28.01 7.04 24.47
CA GLN A 556 28.69 6.27 25.52
C GLN A 556 27.62 5.86 26.56
N GLU A 557 27.80 4.72 27.18
CA GLU A 557 26.92 4.27 28.25
C GLU A 557 26.77 5.30 29.36
N SER A 558 27.91 5.90 29.75
CA SER A 558 27.96 6.92 30.82
C SER A 558 27.14 8.18 30.54
N SER A 559 26.80 8.45 29.27
CA SER A 559 25.96 9.60 28.88
C SER A 559 24.47 9.30 28.88
N LEU A 560 24.08 8.03 29.00
CA LEU A 560 22.69 7.64 28.95
C LEU A 560 21.99 7.83 30.30
N LYS A 561 20.75 8.35 30.24
CA LYS A 561 19.86 8.48 31.40
C LYS A 561 18.73 7.45 31.27
N GLY A 562 18.70 6.43 32.13
CA GLY A 562 17.68 5.39 32.14
C GLY A 562 18.15 4.09 31.53
N THR A 563 17.25 3.09 31.56
CA THR A 563 17.44 1.74 31.01
C THR A 563 16.28 1.35 30.12
N GLY A 564 16.45 0.31 29.30
CA GLY A 564 15.46 -0.13 28.34
C GLY A 564 15.64 0.51 26.97
N LYS A 565 14.56 0.87 26.32
CA LYS A 565 14.54 1.59 25.04
C LYS A 565 14.49 3.10 25.30
N ILE A 566 15.50 3.83 24.85
CA ILE A 566 15.57 5.30 24.92
C ILE A 566 15.37 5.81 23.49
N HIS A 567 14.32 6.61 23.28
CA HIS A 567 14.00 7.18 21.97
C HIS A 567 14.45 8.62 21.87
N HIS A 568 15.11 8.98 20.77
CA HIS A 568 15.45 10.34 20.41
C HIS A 568 14.84 10.71 19.07
N GLN A 569 14.11 11.83 19.03
CA GLN A 569 13.67 12.46 17.80
C GLN A 569 14.71 13.48 17.37
N LEU A 570 15.36 13.26 16.22
CA LEU A 570 16.47 14.08 15.75
C LEU A 570 16.03 15.22 14.83
N SER A 571 16.80 16.29 14.85
CA SER A 571 16.65 17.45 13.96
C SER A 571 17.99 18.06 13.58
N LEU A 572 18.03 18.74 12.44
CA LEU A 572 19.16 19.49 11.91
C LEU A 572 18.86 20.99 12.04
N ALA A 573 19.54 21.68 12.94
CA ALA A 573 19.43 23.14 13.09
C ALA A 573 20.57 23.80 12.31
N TYR A 574 20.23 24.46 11.22
CA TYR A 574 21.18 25.17 10.35
C TYR A 574 21.35 26.62 10.78
N SER A 575 22.60 27.10 10.74
CA SER A 575 22.97 28.49 10.85
C SER A 575 23.93 28.84 9.70
N THR A 576 23.44 29.60 8.73
CA THR A 576 24.16 29.90 7.49
C THR A 576 24.12 31.39 7.17
N GLU A 577 24.93 31.84 6.23
CA GLU A 577 24.92 33.22 5.72
C GLU A 577 23.56 33.65 5.17
N LYS A 578 22.73 32.71 4.71
CA LYS A 578 21.38 32.96 4.16
C LYS A 578 20.24 32.78 5.15
N GLY A 579 20.57 32.56 6.43
CA GLY A 579 19.57 32.43 7.50
C GLY A 579 19.61 31.11 8.22
N ASN A 580 18.71 30.98 9.18
CA ASN A 580 18.57 29.82 10.06
C ASN A 580 17.25 29.08 9.76
N TRP A 581 17.31 27.76 9.86
CA TRP A 581 16.11 26.90 9.76
C TRP A 581 16.36 25.53 10.39
N ILE A 582 15.31 24.76 10.57
CA ILE A 582 15.38 23.40 11.11
C ILE A 582 14.72 22.46 10.10
N ASP A 583 15.42 21.36 9.80
CA ASP A 583 14.90 20.20 9.07
C ASP A 583 14.92 18.97 9.99
N SER A 584 13.87 18.15 9.97
CA SER A 584 13.70 16.99 10.86
C SER A 584 13.21 15.74 10.15
N LEU A 585 13.26 15.73 8.81
CA LEU A 585 12.60 14.73 8.01
C LEU A 585 13.57 13.84 7.24
N GLU A 586 13.24 12.58 7.17
CA GLU A 586 13.77 11.59 6.22
C GLU A 586 12.85 11.49 5.02
N LEU A 587 13.40 11.43 3.81
CA LEU A 587 12.67 11.16 2.58
C LEU A 587 12.77 9.68 2.24
N HIS A 588 11.63 9.03 2.21
CA HIS A 588 11.50 7.66 1.73
C HIS A 588 11.01 7.64 0.28
N THR A 589 11.56 6.71 -0.50
CA THR A 589 11.18 6.52 -1.91
C THR A 589 10.90 5.05 -2.16
N ILE A 590 9.74 4.75 -2.78
CA ILE A 590 9.35 3.40 -3.21
C ILE A 590 9.35 3.42 -4.74
N GLU A 591 10.17 2.58 -5.34
CA GLU A 591 10.35 2.51 -6.80
C GLU A 591 10.17 1.09 -7.30
N TYR A 592 9.08 0.86 -8.03
CA TYR A 592 8.82 -0.36 -8.77
C TYR A 592 8.42 -0.03 -10.20
N ALA A 593 8.78 -0.91 -11.13
CA ALA A 593 8.50 -0.68 -12.54
C ALA A 593 7.01 -0.63 -12.90
N HIS A 594 6.13 -1.15 -12.06
CA HIS A 594 4.69 -1.29 -12.31
C HIS A 594 3.83 -0.23 -11.63
N ILE A 595 4.41 0.64 -10.81
CA ILE A 595 3.71 1.75 -10.16
C ILE A 595 4.47 3.07 -10.33
N PRO A 596 3.81 4.23 -10.20
CA PRO A 596 4.50 5.52 -10.09
C PRO A 596 5.38 5.56 -8.84
N THR A 597 6.54 6.21 -8.95
CA THR A 597 7.44 6.44 -7.80
C THR A 597 6.68 7.12 -6.67
N GLN A 598 6.69 6.50 -5.48
CA GLN A 598 6.07 7.06 -4.28
C GLN A 598 7.12 7.72 -3.40
N ARG A 599 6.79 8.88 -2.86
CA ARG A 599 7.64 9.62 -1.92
C ARG A 599 6.82 10.06 -0.72
N TYR A 600 7.37 9.85 0.47
CA TYR A 600 6.77 10.31 1.72
C TYR A 600 7.86 10.64 2.74
N PHE A 601 7.50 11.37 3.78
CA PHE A 601 8.42 11.80 4.82
C PHE A 601 8.06 11.19 6.16
N THR A 602 9.10 10.91 6.97
CA THR A 602 8.97 10.57 8.38
C THR A 602 9.91 11.42 9.21
N GLY A 603 9.60 11.62 10.48
CA GLY A 603 10.60 12.14 11.42
C GLY A 603 11.76 11.17 11.58
N VAL A 604 12.96 11.68 11.85
CA VAL A 604 14.15 10.83 12.04
C VAL A 604 14.28 10.47 13.50
N GLY A 605 13.97 9.21 13.82
CA GLY A 605 14.07 8.65 15.16
C GLY A 605 15.32 7.80 15.33
N LEU A 606 15.93 7.86 16.53
CA LEU A 606 17.02 6.99 16.96
C LEU A 606 16.62 6.31 18.27
N ASP A 607 16.57 4.99 18.26
CA ASP A 607 16.33 4.17 19.44
C ASP A 607 17.66 3.64 19.99
N ILE A 608 17.96 3.92 21.24
CA ILE A 608 19.10 3.36 21.94
C ILE A 608 18.60 2.29 22.90
N ILE A 609 19.08 1.06 22.73
CA ILE A 609 18.74 -0.06 23.60
C ILE A 609 19.80 -0.16 24.70
N HIS A 610 19.47 0.36 25.87
CA HIS A 610 20.29 0.32 27.07
C HIS A 610 19.78 -0.73 28.04
N SER A 611 20.18 -2.00 27.81
CA SER A 611 19.68 -3.16 28.54
C SER A 611 20.78 -4.22 28.71
N PRO A 612 20.69 -5.10 29.73
CA PRO A 612 21.68 -6.17 29.92
C PRO A 612 21.47 -7.27 28.86
N ILE A 613 22.14 -7.15 27.72
CA ILE A 613 22.08 -8.10 26.61
C ILE A 613 23.43 -8.78 26.46
N LEU A 614 23.44 -10.11 26.67
CA LEU A 614 24.62 -10.95 26.50
C LEU A 614 24.50 -11.72 25.17
N SER A 615 25.57 -11.72 24.38
CA SER A 615 25.69 -12.46 23.13
C SER A 615 26.84 -13.48 23.25
N LYS A 616 26.65 -14.70 22.70
CA LYS A 616 27.70 -15.70 22.58
C LYS A 616 27.93 -16.02 21.10
N GLY A 617 29.17 -16.26 20.73
CA GLY A 617 29.58 -16.50 19.35
C GLY A 617 30.06 -15.22 18.67
N LYS A 618 30.50 -15.35 17.41
CA LYS A 618 31.09 -14.21 16.65
C LYS A 618 30.57 -14.12 15.23
N ARG A 619 30.18 -15.26 14.61
CA ARG A 619 29.92 -15.31 13.17
C ARG A 619 28.63 -16.04 12.85
N ILE A 620 27.77 -15.38 12.11
CA ILE A 620 26.46 -15.89 11.69
C ILE A 620 26.43 -16.03 10.17
N GLY A 621 26.02 -17.21 9.67
CA GLY A 621 25.63 -17.39 8.29
C GLY A 621 24.14 -17.06 8.11
N TYR A 622 23.81 -16.14 7.23
CA TYR A 622 22.43 -15.73 7.00
C TYR A 622 21.97 -16.09 5.60
N ILE A 623 20.92 -16.91 5.51
CA ILE A 623 20.25 -17.27 4.26
C ILE A 623 19.08 -16.31 4.06
N ARG A 624 19.08 -15.54 2.98
CA ARG A 624 17.98 -14.59 2.70
C ARG A 624 16.67 -15.33 2.46
N GLY A 625 15.57 -14.65 2.75
CA GLY A 625 14.20 -15.07 2.40
C GLY A 625 13.49 -13.92 1.69
N ALA A 626 12.20 -13.73 1.98
CA ALA A 626 11.38 -12.67 1.37
C ALA A 626 11.85 -11.23 1.67
N GLY A 627 12.70 -11.03 2.68
CA GLY A 627 13.24 -9.75 3.10
C GLY A 627 12.94 -9.46 4.57
N ASP A 628 13.96 -9.09 5.33
CA ASP A 628 13.85 -8.63 6.72
C ASP A 628 15.12 -7.87 7.14
N LYS A 629 15.08 -7.22 8.31
CA LYS A 629 16.19 -6.45 8.91
C LYS A 629 16.87 -7.17 10.10
N VAL A 630 16.72 -8.46 10.22
CA VAL A 630 17.37 -9.27 11.26
C VAL A 630 18.90 -9.24 11.13
N PRO A 631 19.51 -9.25 9.93
CA PRO A 631 20.95 -9.14 9.77
C PRO A 631 21.54 -7.87 10.40
N GLU A 632 20.86 -6.73 10.28
CA GLU A 632 21.29 -5.47 10.90
C GLU A 632 21.25 -5.57 12.42
N ALA A 633 20.18 -6.15 12.99
CA ALA A 633 20.08 -6.39 14.42
C ALA A 633 21.20 -7.31 14.93
N LEU A 634 21.52 -8.38 14.23
CA LEU A 634 22.63 -9.26 14.54
C LEU A 634 23.98 -8.51 14.54
N SER A 635 24.18 -7.63 13.56
CA SER A 635 25.38 -6.78 13.50
C SER A 635 25.46 -5.82 14.69
N GLN A 636 24.34 -5.24 15.13
CA GLN A 636 24.27 -4.42 16.34
C GLN A 636 24.60 -5.23 17.62
N MET A 637 24.22 -6.51 17.66
CA MET A 637 24.57 -7.44 18.74
C MET A 637 26.07 -7.84 18.75
N GLY A 638 26.83 -7.42 17.74
CA GLY A 638 28.27 -7.66 17.64
C GLY A 638 28.66 -8.88 16.81
N TYR A 639 27.72 -9.51 16.11
CA TYR A 639 28.04 -10.62 15.21
C TYR A 639 28.56 -10.11 13.86
N GLN A 640 29.51 -10.84 13.29
CA GLN A 640 29.81 -10.78 11.87
C GLN A 640 28.77 -11.62 11.11
N VAL A 641 28.01 -10.99 10.21
CA VAL A 641 26.95 -11.63 9.43
C VAL A 641 27.42 -11.80 7.99
N ASP A 642 27.49 -13.05 7.53
CA ASP A 642 27.80 -13.39 6.15
C ASP A 642 26.54 -13.87 5.44
N PHE A 643 26.15 -13.22 4.33
CA PHE A 643 25.05 -13.69 3.50
C PHE A 643 25.45 -14.93 2.69
N LEU A 644 24.70 -16.02 2.88
CA LEU A 644 24.96 -17.31 2.23
C LEU A 644 24.14 -17.45 0.94
N LYS A 645 24.81 -17.91 -0.12
CA LYS A 645 24.21 -18.30 -1.40
C LYS A 645 24.14 -19.83 -1.46
N GLU A 646 23.45 -20.38 -2.43
CA GLU A 646 23.35 -21.83 -2.67
C GLU A 646 24.72 -22.53 -2.66
N SER A 647 25.72 -21.94 -3.32
CA SER A 647 27.09 -22.47 -3.39
C SER A 647 27.77 -22.61 -2.03
N ASP A 648 27.36 -21.81 -1.04
CA ASP A 648 27.95 -21.76 0.30
C ASP A 648 27.35 -22.81 1.24
N LEU A 649 26.22 -23.43 0.86
CA LEU A 649 25.47 -24.39 1.68
C LEU A 649 26.09 -25.78 1.62
N LYS A 650 27.40 -25.89 1.83
CA LYS A 650 28.15 -27.11 2.03
C LYS A 650 28.64 -27.17 3.46
N PHE A 651 28.65 -28.36 4.08
CA PHE A 651 29.12 -28.56 5.46
C PHE A 651 30.47 -27.90 5.73
N GLU A 652 31.41 -28.05 4.82
CA GLU A 652 32.76 -27.46 4.97
C GLU A 652 32.76 -25.94 5.04
N SER A 653 31.81 -25.30 4.36
CA SER A 653 31.62 -23.84 4.42
C SER A 653 30.81 -23.41 5.64
N LEU A 654 29.86 -24.27 6.07
CA LEU A 654 28.95 -23.95 7.17
C LEU A 654 29.59 -24.10 8.55
N LYS A 655 30.51 -25.02 8.73
CA LYS A 655 31.13 -25.37 10.03
C LYS A 655 31.85 -24.22 10.74
N LYS A 656 32.13 -23.10 10.03
CA LYS A 656 32.76 -21.89 10.58
C LYS A 656 31.80 -20.93 11.27
N TYR A 657 30.48 -21.16 11.14
CA TYR A 657 29.47 -20.30 11.75
C TYR A 657 29.00 -20.85 13.08
N ASP A 658 28.84 -19.98 14.06
CA ASP A 658 28.24 -20.29 15.37
C ASP A 658 26.78 -20.66 15.26
N ALA A 659 26.07 -19.97 14.34
CA ALA A 659 24.73 -20.34 13.91
C ALA A 659 24.53 -20.02 12.43
N VAL A 660 23.63 -20.77 11.80
CA VAL A 660 23.05 -20.46 10.49
C VAL A 660 21.60 -20.08 10.68
N VAL A 661 21.22 -18.90 10.19
CA VAL A 661 19.87 -18.35 10.36
C VAL A 661 19.23 -18.16 8.99
N THR A 662 17.96 -18.56 8.82
CA THR A 662 17.21 -18.21 7.63
C THR A 662 16.38 -16.95 7.85
N GLY A 663 16.31 -16.11 6.84
CA GLY A 663 15.35 -15.02 6.78
C GLY A 663 13.91 -15.53 6.73
N VAL A 664 12.97 -14.61 6.94
CA VAL A 664 11.53 -14.92 6.91
C VAL A 664 11.13 -15.52 5.56
N ARG A 665 10.34 -16.60 5.61
CA ARG A 665 9.80 -17.29 4.42
C ARG A 665 10.85 -17.87 3.46
N ALA A 666 12.07 -18.08 3.90
CA ALA A 666 13.13 -18.62 3.04
C ALA A 666 12.71 -19.93 2.36
N TYR A 667 12.01 -20.85 3.06
CA TYR A 667 11.50 -22.10 2.48
C TYR A 667 10.28 -21.92 1.56
N ASN A 668 9.70 -20.74 1.49
CA ASN A 668 8.66 -20.38 0.50
C ASN A 668 9.26 -19.73 -0.75
N THR A 669 10.41 -19.04 -0.63
CA THR A 669 11.02 -18.27 -1.73
C THR A 669 12.19 -18.98 -2.40
N GLU A 670 12.99 -19.71 -1.64
CA GLU A 670 14.29 -20.27 -2.10
C GLU A 670 14.19 -21.76 -2.47
N ASP A 671 14.13 -22.08 -3.75
CA ASP A 671 14.02 -23.47 -4.25
C ASP A 671 15.22 -24.35 -3.89
N TYR A 672 16.41 -23.76 -3.80
CA TYR A 672 17.66 -24.50 -3.55
C TYR A 672 17.79 -25.07 -2.13
N LEU A 673 16.97 -24.63 -1.17
CA LEU A 673 17.02 -25.14 0.21
C LEU A 673 16.69 -26.64 0.31
N GLY A 674 15.86 -27.15 -0.61
CA GLY A 674 15.60 -28.58 -0.69
C GLY A 674 16.87 -29.40 -1.03
N ASN A 675 17.63 -28.92 -1.98
CA ASN A 675 18.90 -29.55 -2.38
C ASN A 675 19.98 -29.43 -1.27
N ALA A 676 19.94 -28.32 -0.51
CA ALA A 676 20.88 -28.07 0.57
C ALA A 676 20.54 -28.81 1.88
N HIS A 677 19.35 -29.39 2.01
CA HIS A 677 18.88 -30.04 3.24
C HIS A 677 19.87 -31.07 3.81
N PRO A 678 20.47 -32.01 3.05
CA PRO A 678 21.44 -32.98 3.61
C PRO A 678 22.67 -32.30 4.23
N GLU A 679 23.18 -31.24 3.61
CA GLU A 679 24.35 -30.52 4.10
C GLU A 679 24.01 -29.68 5.37
N LEU A 680 22.80 -29.12 5.45
CA LEU A 680 22.30 -28.44 6.65
C LEU A 680 22.11 -29.44 7.79
N MET A 681 21.56 -30.62 7.53
CA MET A 681 21.44 -31.68 8.55
C MET A 681 22.82 -32.15 9.04
N LYS A 682 23.77 -32.33 8.14
CA LYS A 682 25.15 -32.64 8.50
C LYS A 682 25.80 -31.53 9.35
N TYR A 683 25.52 -30.28 9.06
CA TYR A 683 25.94 -29.14 9.88
C TYR A 683 25.41 -29.26 11.32
N ILE A 684 24.10 -29.52 11.47
CA ILE A 684 23.47 -29.69 12.80
C ILE A 684 24.08 -30.89 13.52
N GLU A 685 24.15 -32.05 12.84
CA GLU A 685 24.68 -33.29 13.43
C GLU A 685 26.09 -33.12 14.02
N ASN A 686 26.92 -32.28 13.40
CA ASN A 686 28.27 -32.00 13.84
C ASN A 686 28.41 -30.84 14.84
N GLY A 687 27.31 -30.33 15.38
CA GLY A 687 27.28 -29.32 16.45
C GLY A 687 26.80 -27.95 16.03
N GLY A 688 26.31 -27.80 14.80
CA GLY A 688 25.76 -26.53 14.29
C GLY A 688 24.45 -26.16 14.96
N ASN A 689 24.18 -24.87 15.03
CA ASN A 689 22.91 -24.29 15.48
C ASN A 689 22.16 -23.71 14.26
N TYR A 690 21.09 -24.37 13.84
CA TYR A 690 20.30 -23.95 12.67
C TYR A 690 18.97 -23.36 13.10
N VAL A 691 18.77 -22.07 12.84
CA VAL A 691 17.59 -21.31 13.28
C VAL A 691 16.78 -20.89 12.06
N VAL A 692 15.54 -21.37 11.99
CA VAL A 692 14.60 -21.08 10.92
C VAL A 692 13.52 -20.13 11.44
N GLN A 693 13.42 -18.95 10.85
CA GLN A 693 12.32 -18.02 11.11
C GLN A 693 11.05 -18.50 10.40
N TYR A 694 9.90 -17.86 10.69
CA TYR A 694 8.60 -18.33 10.18
C TYR A 694 8.58 -18.52 8.67
N ASN A 695 7.77 -19.49 8.25
CA ASN A 695 7.41 -19.77 6.86
C ASN A 695 5.88 -19.89 6.77
N THR A 696 5.29 -19.65 5.62
CA THR A 696 3.83 -19.72 5.47
C THR A 696 3.38 -21.13 5.08
N ALA A 697 2.24 -21.56 5.63
CA ALA A 697 1.53 -22.77 5.22
C ALA A 697 0.34 -22.43 4.31
N SER A 698 0.48 -21.42 3.43
CA SER A 698 -0.59 -20.98 2.55
C SER A 698 -0.59 -21.73 1.21
N PHE A 699 -1.77 -21.84 0.61
CA PHE A 699 -1.92 -22.42 -0.74
C PHE A 699 -1.21 -21.56 -1.82
N LEU A 700 -1.14 -20.24 -1.61
CA LEU A 700 -0.53 -19.29 -2.55
C LEU A 700 1.01 -19.24 -2.48
N GLY A 701 1.61 -19.84 -1.47
CA GLY A 701 3.07 -19.92 -1.32
C GLY A 701 3.42 -21.13 -0.47
N PRO A 702 3.28 -22.34 -1.01
CA PRO A 702 3.58 -23.54 -0.26
C PRO A 702 5.08 -23.61 0.09
N MET A 703 5.40 -24.31 1.15
CA MET A 703 6.80 -24.66 1.43
C MET A 703 7.33 -25.58 0.34
N LYS A 704 8.52 -25.29 -0.14
CA LYS A 704 9.14 -25.99 -1.27
C LYS A 704 9.93 -27.24 -0.86
N SER A 705 10.27 -27.34 0.45
CA SER A 705 11.06 -28.46 0.95
C SER A 705 10.95 -28.64 2.47
N GLN A 706 11.45 -29.79 2.94
CA GLN A 706 11.61 -30.10 4.36
C GLN A 706 12.72 -29.24 5.00
N MET A 707 12.53 -28.80 6.23
CA MET A 707 13.49 -27.94 6.94
C MET A 707 14.12 -28.59 8.18
N ALA A 708 13.44 -29.52 8.81
CA ALA A 708 13.80 -30.09 10.10
C ALA A 708 14.41 -31.50 9.98
N PRO A 709 15.19 -31.96 10.99
CA PRO A 709 15.74 -33.32 11.02
C PRO A 709 14.70 -34.41 11.36
N TYR A 710 13.56 -34.04 11.93
CA TYR A 710 12.46 -34.93 12.30
C TYR A 710 11.17 -34.49 11.61
N PRO A 711 10.10 -35.32 11.63
CA PRO A 711 8.78 -34.92 11.11
C PRO A 711 8.30 -33.62 11.73
N PHE A 712 8.12 -32.60 10.88
CA PHE A 712 7.79 -31.24 11.30
C PHE A 712 6.94 -30.57 10.23
N GLN A 713 5.94 -29.82 10.68
CA GLN A 713 5.07 -29.04 9.82
C GLN A 713 4.94 -27.60 10.33
N VAL A 714 4.61 -26.71 9.44
CA VAL A 714 4.24 -25.33 9.78
C VAL A 714 2.73 -25.22 9.70
N GLY A 715 2.09 -24.94 10.83
CA GLY A 715 0.67 -24.74 10.94
C GLY A 715 0.21 -23.35 10.52
N ARG A 716 -1.10 -23.11 10.64
CA ARG A 716 -1.70 -21.79 10.37
C ARG A 716 -2.06 -21.04 11.65
N SER A 717 -1.85 -21.66 12.81
CA SER A 717 -2.11 -21.03 14.12
C SER A 717 -1.25 -19.77 14.29
N ARG A 718 -1.77 -18.82 15.04
CA ARG A 718 -1.16 -17.52 15.33
C ARG A 718 -1.49 -17.06 16.73
N ILE A 719 -0.73 -16.11 17.25
CA ILE A 719 -1.04 -15.34 18.45
C ILE A 719 -1.14 -13.87 18.04
N THR A 720 -2.36 -13.37 17.92
CA THR A 720 -2.63 -12.04 17.37
C THR A 720 -2.54 -10.92 18.39
N ARG A 721 -2.75 -11.22 19.67
CA ARG A 721 -2.65 -10.21 20.72
C ARG A 721 -1.19 -9.92 21.05
N GLU A 722 -0.74 -8.70 20.77
CA GLU A 722 0.62 -8.25 21.03
C GLU A 722 0.99 -8.23 22.53
N ASN A 723 0.02 -8.23 23.43
CA ASN A 723 0.18 -8.28 24.87
C ASN A 723 -0.14 -9.66 25.49
N ALA A 724 -0.34 -10.70 24.68
CA ALA A 724 -0.55 -12.06 25.17
C ALA A 724 0.58 -12.48 26.13
N GLN A 725 0.24 -13.05 27.28
CA GLN A 725 1.23 -13.41 28.30
C GLN A 725 1.93 -14.72 27.93
N PRO A 726 3.27 -14.80 28.08
CA PRO A 726 4.02 -16.02 27.81
C PRO A 726 3.81 -17.07 28.91
N GLU A 727 3.66 -18.32 28.50
CA GLU A 727 3.68 -19.50 29.37
C GLU A 727 4.97 -20.29 29.12
N PHE A 728 5.86 -20.33 30.11
CA PHE A 728 7.12 -21.07 30.04
C PHE A 728 6.88 -22.55 30.32
N LEU A 729 6.60 -23.34 29.29
CA LEU A 729 6.27 -24.77 29.41
C LEU A 729 7.47 -25.60 29.87
N LEU A 730 8.68 -25.18 29.48
CA LEU A 730 9.95 -25.76 29.90
C LEU A 730 10.85 -24.64 30.50
N ALA A 731 10.45 -24.09 31.66
CA ALA A 731 11.10 -22.93 32.27
C ALA A 731 12.62 -23.08 32.50
N ASN A 732 13.10 -24.30 32.74
CA ASN A 732 14.52 -24.60 32.96
C ASN A 732 15.31 -24.82 31.65
N HIS A 733 14.64 -24.73 30.47
CA HIS A 733 15.30 -24.91 29.19
C HIS A 733 16.37 -23.84 28.96
N ALA A 734 17.52 -24.23 28.36
CA ALA A 734 18.65 -23.33 28.12
C ALA A 734 18.25 -22.05 27.33
N VAL A 735 17.26 -22.14 26.45
CA VAL A 735 16.77 -21.02 25.65
C VAL A 735 16.22 -19.86 26.49
N PHE A 736 15.80 -20.11 27.72
CA PHE A 736 15.31 -19.07 28.64
C PHE A 736 16.34 -18.66 29.71
N ASN A 737 17.47 -19.34 29.76
CA ASN A 737 18.40 -19.15 30.86
C ASN A 737 19.83 -18.82 30.42
N GLN A 738 20.18 -18.99 29.10
CA GLN A 738 21.54 -18.81 28.62
C GLN A 738 21.58 -18.23 27.21
N PRO A 739 22.41 -17.19 26.96
CA PRO A 739 23.20 -16.43 27.95
C PRO A 739 22.37 -15.45 28.77
N ASN A 740 21.12 -15.15 28.38
CA ASN A 740 20.23 -14.24 29.09
C ASN A 740 19.16 -15.02 29.85
N LYS A 741 18.82 -14.57 31.05
CA LYS A 741 17.64 -15.07 31.77
C LYS A 741 16.42 -14.33 31.26
N ILE A 742 15.51 -15.04 30.61
CA ILE A 742 14.27 -14.51 30.01
C ILE A 742 13.14 -14.60 31.04
N SER A 743 12.36 -13.53 31.12
CA SER A 743 11.18 -13.41 32.00
C SER A 743 9.96 -12.93 31.21
N VAL A 744 8.83 -12.78 31.87
CA VAL A 744 7.62 -12.18 31.30
C VAL A 744 7.88 -10.76 30.79
N ASP A 745 8.74 -10.01 31.46
CA ASP A 745 9.06 -8.63 31.09
C ASP A 745 9.74 -8.51 29.73
N ASP A 746 10.45 -9.55 29.26
CA ASP A 746 11.08 -9.58 27.94
C ASP A 746 10.05 -9.59 26.78
N PHE A 747 8.77 -9.82 27.08
CA PHE A 747 7.69 -9.78 26.13
C PHE A 747 6.86 -8.49 26.18
N GLN A 748 7.24 -7.51 26.98
CA GLN A 748 6.58 -6.20 27.03
C GLN A 748 6.96 -5.32 25.83
N GLY A 749 6.00 -4.54 25.35
CA GLY A 749 6.19 -3.58 24.25
C GLY A 749 6.35 -4.22 22.88
N TRP A 750 6.12 -5.51 22.71
CA TRP A 750 6.08 -6.16 21.41
C TRP A 750 5.00 -5.53 20.55
N VAL A 751 5.22 -5.49 19.25
CA VAL A 751 4.39 -4.78 18.29
C VAL A 751 3.65 -5.72 17.34
N GLN A 752 2.41 -5.41 17.04
CA GLN A 752 1.52 -6.01 16.08
C GLN A 752 0.99 -7.40 16.49
N GLU A 753 1.83 -8.41 16.75
CA GLU A 753 1.41 -9.78 17.11
C GLU A 753 2.56 -10.47 17.86
N ARG A 754 2.31 -11.65 18.45
CA ARG A 754 3.37 -12.43 19.11
C ARG A 754 4.05 -13.40 18.18
N SER A 755 3.24 -14.13 17.43
CA SER A 755 3.76 -15.19 16.56
C SER A 755 2.78 -15.56 15.45
N ILE A 756 3.34 -16.10 14.37
CA ILE A 756 2.62 -16.49 13.16
C ILE A 756 3.13 -17.82 12.65
N TYR A 757 2.23 -18.62 12.07
CA TYR A 757 2.57 -19.90 11.46
C TYR A 757 3.36 -20.81 12.39
N LEU A 758 2.71 -21.26 13.45
CA LEU A 758 3.33 -22.03 14.53
C LEU A 758 3.87 -23.37 14.03
N GLY A 759 4.97 -23.83 14.64
CA GLY A 759 5.53 -25.15 14.36
C GLY A 759 4.69 -26.27 14.97
N GLU A 760 4.51 -27.35 14.23
CA GLU A 760 3.75 -28.54 14.66
C GLU A 760 4.57 -29.82 14.48
N SER A 761 4.64 -30.66 15.49
CA SER A 761 5.22 -31.98 15.44
C SER A 761 4.67 -32.87 16.57
N ASN A 762 4.50 -34.14 16.26
CA ASN A 762 4.22 -35.19 17.24
C ASN A 762 5.46 -36.04 17.56
N ASP A 763 6.62 -35.68 16.98
CA ASP A 763 7.86 -36.40 17.23
C ASP A 763 8.40 -36.05 18.62
N PRO A 764 8.75 -37.05 19.48
CA PRO A 764 9.21 -36.80 20.84
C PRO A 764 10.56 -36.09 20.95
N HIS A 765 11.31 -35.96 19.84
CA HIS A 765 12.56 -35.21 19.82
C HIS A 765 12.35 -33.71 19.60
N VAL A 766 11.11 -33.25 19.35
CA VAL A 766 10.78 -31.83 19.17
C VAL A 766 10.16 -31.30 20.45
N GLU A 767 10.82 -30.35 21.06
CA GLU A 767 10.38 -29.68 22.29
C GLU A 767 9.71 -28.32 21.96
N PHE A 768 8.66 -28.00 22.69
CA PHE A 768 7.93 -26.72 22.59
C PHE A 768 8.00 -25.97 23.91
N PRO A 769 9.05 -25.16 24.15
CA PRO A 769 9.30 -24.57 25.46
C PRO A 769 8.38 -23.41 25.81
N LEU A 770 7.71 -22.76 24.84
CA LEU A 770 6.95 -21.53 25.00
C LEU A 770 5.53 -21.67 24.48
N GLY A 771 4.55 -21.22 25.24
CA GLY A 771 3.15 -21.12 24.86
C GLY A 771 2.59 -19.72 25.04
N PHE A 772 1.51 -19.43 24.31
CA PHE A 772 0.66 -18.26 24.47
C PHE A 772 -0.80 -18.63 24.28
N THR A 773 -1.68 -17.79 24.82
CA THR A 773 -3.14 -17.95 24.68
C THR A 773 -3.77 -16.63 24.29
N ASP A 774 -4.49 -16.60 23.18
CA ASP A 774 -5.37 -15.48 22.83
C ASP A 774 -6.73 -15.63 23.53
N PRO A 775 -7.45 -14.55 23.83
CA PRO A 775 -8.71 -14.59 24.55
C PRO A 775 -9.72 -15.57 23.94
N GLY A 776 -10.22 -16.50 24.74
CA GLY A 776 -11.21 -17.51 24.34
C GLY A 776 -10.65 -18.71 23.58
N GLU A 777 -9.33 -18.81 23.42
CA GLU A 777 -8.66 -19.91 22.71
C GLU A 777 -7.91 -20.85 23.66
N LYS A 778 -7.41 -21.93 23.08
CA LYS A 778 -6.53 -22.88 23.77
C LYS A 778 -5.09 -22.39 23.74
N LEU A 779 -4.30 -22.90 24.66
CA LEU A 779 -2.84 -22.69 24.68
C LEU A 779 -2.20 -23.19 23.38
N GLU A 780 -1.56 -22.28 22.67
CA GLU A 780 -0.77 -22.56 21.46
C GLU A 780 0.71 -22.71 21.79
N LYS A 781 1.33 -23.82 21.39
CA LYS A 781 2.70 -24.16 21.75
C LYS A 781 3.59 -23.86 20.54
N GLY A 782 3.84 -24.18 19.60
CA GLY A 782 4.73 -24.04 18.44
C GLY A 782 5.38 -22.70 18.15
N ASN A 783 5.33 -21.76 19.09
CA ASN A 783 5.94 -20.44 18.96
C ASN A 783 7.47 -20.53 18.83
N ILE A 784 8.06 -21.48 19.55
CA ILE A 784 9.44 -21.96 19.39
C ILE A 784 9.36 -23.48 19.40
N ALA A 785 9.98 -24.12 18.40
CA ALA A 785 10.18 -25.55 18.32
C ALA A 785 11.68 -25.85 18.27
N ILE A 786 12.15 -26.75 19.11
CA ILE A 786 13.57 -27.10 19.24
C ILE A 786 13.75 -28.59 19.09
N ALA A 787 14.66 -29.00 18.24
CA ALA A 787 15.01 -30.41 18.08
C ALA A 787 16.54 -30.60 18.16
N LYS A 788 16.99 -31.41 19.11
CA LYS A 788 18.39 -31.84 19.19
C LYS A 788 18.65 -32.91 18.12
N TYR A 789 19.72 -32.74 17.36
CA TYR A 789 20.14 -33.68 16.34
C TYR A 789 21.67 -33.81 16.33
N GLY A 790 22.16 -35.02 16.64
CA GLY A 790 23.57 -35.23 16.86
C GLY A 790 24.12 -34.36 18.00
N LYS A 791 25.15 -33.57 17.69
CA LYS A 791 25.77 -32.62 18.64
C LYS A 791 25.17 -31.21 18.60
N GLY A 792 24.36 -30.89 17.63
CA GLY A 792 23.73 -29.57 17.40
C GLY A 792 22.23 -29.55 17.63
N ARG A 793 21.60 -28.51 17.12
CA ARG A 793 20.15 -28.33 17.24
C ARG A 793 19.54 -27.60 16.06
N PHE A 794 18.33 -27.98 15.77
CA PHE A 794 17.41 -27.26 14.90
C PHE A 794 16.46 -26.41 15.76
N ILE A 795 16.17 -25.20 15.34
CA ILE A 795 15.20 -24.32 15.97
C ILE A 795 14.29 -23.75 14.88
N TYR A 796 12.99 -23.87 15.07
CA TYR A 796 12.00 -23.09 14.34
C TYR A 796 11.38 -22.05 15.25
N THR A 797 11.16 -20.85 14.77
CA THR A 797 10.44 -19.81 15.51
C THR A 797 9.41 -19.10 14.66
N GLY A 798 8.16 -19.13 15.11
CA GLY A 798 7.06 -18.32 14.60
C GLY A 798 6.98 -16.95 15.23
N LEU A 799 7.81 -16.66 16.27
CA LEU A 799 7.86 -15.33 16.90
C LEU A 799 8.31 -14.27 15.89
N VAL A 800 7.68 -13.09 15.96
CA VAL A 800 7.84 -12.03 14.94
C VAL A 800 9.10 -11.18 15.14
N PHE A 801 10.27 -11.81 15.34
CA PHE A 801 11.56 -11.12 15.53
C PHE A 801 11.88 -10.13 14.42
N PHE A 802 11.43 -10.39 13.19
CA PHE A 802 11.62 -9.50 12.06
C PHE A 802 10.89 -8.14 12.20
N ARG A 803 9.92 -8.04 13.14
CA ARG A 803 9.26 -6.80 13.57
C ARG A 803 9.87 -6.24 14.84
N GLU A 804 10.12 -7.10 15.84
CA GLU A 804 10.54 -6.70 17.17
C GLU A 804 11.96 -6.16 17.23
N LEU A 805 12.88 -6.77 16.47
CA LEU A 805 14.28 -6.31 16.43
C LEU A 805 14.41 -4.93 15.78
N PRO A 806 13.82 -4.63 14.61
CA PRO A 806 13.81 -3.27 14.07
C PRO A 806 13.03 -2.27 14.92
N ALA A 807 12.02 -2.72 15.66
CA ALA A 807 11.30 -1.88 16.62
C ALA A 807 12.11 -1.60 17.91
N GLY A 808 13.29 -2.17 18.06
CA GLY A 808 14.17 -1.93 19.20
C GLY A 808 13.64 -2.48 20.53
N ILE A 809 12.99 -3.66 20.53
CA ILE A 809 12.45 -4.28 21.74
C ILE A 809 13.55 -5.05 22.49
N PRO A 810 13.97 -4.61 23.71
CA PRO A 810 15.12 -5.19 24.40
C PRO A 810 14.99 -6.69 24.66
N GLY A 811 13.81 -7.15 25.07
CA GLY A 811 13.55 -8.55 25.36
C GLY A 811 13.62 -9.46 24.13
N ALA A 812 13.24 -8.93 22.96
CA ALA A 812 13.39 -9.66 21.71
C ALA A 812 14.86 -9.89 21.36
N TYR A 813 15.74 -8.91 21.55
CA TYR A 813 17.18 -9.06 21.40
C TYR A 813 17.76 -10.12 22.35
N ARG A 814 17.34 -10.10 23.61
CA ARG A 814 17.78 -11.07 24.64
C ARG A 814 17.37 -12.51 24.29
N LEU A 815 16.10 -12.70 23.92
CA LEU A 815 15.59 -14.02 23.53
C LEU A 815 16.23 -14.50 22.21
N PHE A 816 16.35 -13.63 21.21
CA PHE A 816 17.01 -13.99 19.95
C PHE A 816 18.48 -14.36 20.14
N ALA A 817 19.22 -13.64 21.02
CA ALA A 817 20.58 -14.00 21.42
C ALA A 817 20.64 -15.42 21.99
N ASN A 818 19.68 -15.83 22.79
CA ASN A 818 19.60 -17.18 23.34
C ASN A 818 19.33 -18.25 22.25
N LEU A 819 18.44 -17.93 21.27
CA LEU A 819 18.15 -18.85 20.16
C LEU A 819 19.37 -19.12 19.28
N ILE A 820 20.15 -18.08 18.97
CA ILE A 820 21.33 -18.21 18.10
C ILE A 820 22.61 -18.67 18.85
N SER A 821 22.64 -18.56 20.18
CA SER A 821 23.77 -19.03 20.99
C SER A 821 23.80 -20.56 21.04
N ASN A 822 24.88 -21.17 20.62
CA ASN A 822 25.06 -22.61 20.79
C ASN A 822 25.43 -22.91 22.25
N PRO A 823 24.65 -23.72 22.99
CA PRO A 823 24.96 -24.07 24.39
C PRO A 823 26.32 -24.75 24.55
N ASN A 824 26.80 -25.40 23.48
CA ASN A 824 28.06 -26.16 23.46
C ASN A 824 29.27 -25.33 22.99
N SER A 825 29.09 -24.09 22.55
CA SER A 825 30.20 -23.20 22.20
C SER A 825 30.86 -22.66 23.47
N LYS A 826 32.19 -22.77 23.54
CA LYS A 826 33.04 -22.24 24.65
C LYS A 826 32.99 -20.73 24.75
#